data_34ac9ec1c029e384f693591317dda959
#
_entry.id   34ac9ec1c029e384f693591317dda959
#
_cell.length_a   1.000
_cell.length_b   1.000
_cell.length_c   1.000
_cell.angle_alpha   90.00
_cell.angle_beta   90.00
_cell.angle_gamma   90.00
#
_symmetry.space_group_name_H-M   'P 1'
#
loop_
_entity.id
_entity.type
_entity.pdbx_description
1 polymer ?
#
loop_
_entity_poly.entity_id
_entity_poly.type
_entity_poly.pdbx_seq_one_letter_code
_entity_poly.pdbx_strand_id
1 'polypeptide(L)'
;MTDKFVITGMTCAACAAHVERAAASVPGVHSASVNLMLGSLVCDHDDSAAPEAIIAAVQNAGYGAAPESTARRDLHAEQDAAVKSMGRRLLWSVICLVPLFYLSMGHMMGLPVPMFMHTQPLLAAFVLLALTVPILILNRSYFTVGFSRLFKGAPNMDSLVALGAAAGLVYSLIEMGLLAAGKVAGMPDLYFESAGMILALVTVGKYLEERSKGKTTGAITALLALAPESAVVRRDGQEVTVPTEDIRKGETVIVRQGGRIPVDGTVTAGSGVADESALTGESMPVEKNVGDKAVSATILTGGYLELTADRVGSDTTLSQIVQLMEQAASGKAPISRLADKISAVFVPVVISIAVIAAVLWATLGGMGVRFCLSVGIAVLVISCPCALGLATPVAITVATGKAAEQGVLVKSAASLELMGRIDTVVLDKTGTVTEGKPRVTDVLCAENMDESTLLAAAASLEKPSEHPLAAAIVEEALRRALPLQPVTAFSAVAGGGVTAKAENVVLLAGNERFMDDSGVAVSEAMRSAAAKLAEDGKTPLFIAGNGALLGVIAVADVVKEDSAQAIAALRDMGCEVVLLTGDNRRTAEAIARQVGVDRVIAQVLPQDKARCVQALQSEGKRVAMVGDGINDAPALVTADVGLAIGAGTDVAIESADIVLMRSSLMDIVDAAALSRATVRNIRQNLFWAFFYNAIGIPVAAGALYPAFGITLNPMIAAAAMSLSSVCVVSNALRLRGWRSRRKKAAAPVAKAAPQVYDRTGTSSKEADDMDKKTITIKGMMCAHCVSHVEKALTALGVQADVDLASGTAVVTGKADDEALRKAVTDAGYEVVDIK
;
A
#
# COMPACT_ATOMS: atom_id res chain seq x y z
N MET A 1 -11.97 17.24 8.22
CA MET A 1 -10.59 17.78 8.17
C MET A 1 -9.63 16.76 8.77
N THR A 2 -8.40 16.73 8.26
CA THR A 2 -7.39 15.79 8.79
C THR A 2 -6.23 16.58 9.37
N ASP A 3 -6.09 16.54 10.69
CA ASP A 3 -5.00 17.21 11.40
C ASP A 3 -3.95 16.25 11.92
N LYS A 4 -2.70 16.71 11.93
CA LYS A 4 -1.55 15.96 12.44
C LYS A 4 -0.98 16.64 13.68
N PHE A 5 -0.68 15.80 14.68
CA PHE A 5 -0.10 16.21 15.96
C PHE A 5 1.16 15.42 16.26
N VAL A 6 2.12 16.07 16.87
CA VAL A 6 3.31 15.44 17.43
C VAL A 6 3.01 15.00 18.85
N ILE A 7 3.24 13.70 19.14
CA ILE A 7 2.98 13.12 20.46
C ILE A 7 4.29 12.69 21.12
N THR A 8 4.52 13.14 22.33
CA THR A 8 5.69 12.75 23.14
C THR A 8 5.29 11.91 24.35
N GLY A 9 6.22 11.08 24.85
CA GLY A 9 5.98 10.22 26.00
C GLY A 9 5.34 8.86 25.70
N MET A 10 5.18 8.49 24.42
CA MET A 10 4.78 7.14 24.04
C MET A 10 5.98 6.21 24.01
N THR A 11 5.88 5.05 24.65
CA THR A 11 6.97 4.07 24.75
C THR A 11 6.60 2.69 24.23
N CYS A 12 5.31 2.41 24.00
CA CYS A 12 4.84 1.10 23.56
C CYS A 12 3.47 1.18 22.86
N ALA A 13 3.05 0.07 22.23
CA ALA A 13 1.76 -0.04 21.54
C ALA A 13 0.55 0.25 22.45
N ALA A 14 0.61 -0.15 23.73
CA ALA A 14 -0.46 0.17 24.69
C ALA A 14 -0.58 1.69 24.92
N CYS A 15 0.54 2.42 24.89
CA CYS A 15 0.54 3.89 24.95
C CYS A 15 -0.14 4.49 23.73
N ALA A 16 0.21 4.01 22.53
CA ALA A 16 -0.40 4.44 21.28
C ALA A 16 -1.92 4.23 21.29
N ALA A 17 -2.38 3.03 21.67
CA ALA A 17 -3.81 2.73 21.78
C ALA A 17 -4.54 3.58 22.84
N HIS A 18 -3.84 4.05 23.89
CA HIS A 18 -4.41 4.94 24.90
C HIS A 18 -4.56 6.36 24.37
N VAL A 19 -3.56 6.87 23.62
CA VAL A 19 -3.62 8.18 22.94
C VAL A 19 -4.74 8.19 21.91
N GLU A 20 -4.88 7.14 21.10
CA GLU A 20 -5.97 7.04 20.12
C GLU A 20 -7.35 7.10 20.77
N ARG A 21 -7.55 6.35 21.86
CA ARG A 21 -8.82 6.39 22.59
C ARG A 21 -9.09 7.76 23.20
N ALA A 22 -8.06 8.43 23.71
CA ALA A 22 -8.20 9.77 24.28
C ALA A 22 -8.58 10.79 23.18
N ALA A 23 -7.93 10.74 22.03
CA ALA A 23 -8.26 11.61 20.88
C ALA A 23 -9.66 11.29 20.31
N ALA A 24 -9.99 10.01 20.14
CA ALA A 24 -11.29 9.58 19.64
C ALA A 24 -12.46 9.86 20.61
N SER A 25 -12.19 10.17 21.89
CA SER A 25 -13.23 10.56 22.83
C SER A 25 -13.67 12.03 22.69
N VAL A 26 -12.97 12.83 21.90
CA VAL A 26 -13.33 14.22 21.61
C VAL A 26 -14.51 14.24 20.64
N PRO A 27 -15.61 14.93 20.97
CA PRO A 27 -16.75 15.06 20.05
C PRO A 27 -16.33 15.66 18.72
N GLY A 28 -16.79 15.06 17.61
CA GLY A 28 -16.44 15.50 16.26
C GLY A 28 -15.20 14.81 15.68
N VAL A 29 -14.48 13.96 16.43
CA VAL A 29 -13.39 13.13 15.89
C VAL A 29 -13.96 11.81 15.36
N HIS A 30 -13.79 11.56 14.07
CA HIS A 30 -14.26 10.34 13.38
C HIS A 30 -13.23 9.22 13.46
N SER A 31 -11.96 9.56 13.31
CA SER A 31 -10.87 8.60 13.43
C SER A 31 -9.62 9.23 14.05
N ALA A 32 -8.88 8.42 14.81
CA ALA A 32 -7.59 8.79 15.38
C ALA A 32 -6.62 7.63 15.21
N SER A 33 -5.47 7.90 14.61
CA SER A 33 -4.43 6.90 14.36
C SER A 33 -3.08 7.40 14.81
N VAL A 34 -2.40 6.61 15.64
CA VAL A 34 -1.08 6.94 16.19
C VAL A 34 0.00 6.12 15.51
N ASN A 35 1.03 6.79 15.04
CA ASN A 35 2.28 6.17 14.65
C ASN A 35 3.30 6.24 15.79
N LEU A 36 3.57 5.09 16.40
CA LEU A 36 4.55 5.00 17.49
C LEU A 36 5.98 5.26 17.01
N MET A 37 6.31 4.95 15.74
CA MET A 37 7.65 5.11 15.17
C MET A 37 7.98 6.58 14.88
N LEU A 38 7.00 7.31 14.34
CA LEU A 38 7.14 8.73 14.01
C LEU A 38 6.75 9.65 15.19
N GLY A 39 6.14 9.11 16.24
CA GLY A 39 5.62 9.90 17.35
C GLY A 39 4.51 10.86 16.91
N SER A 40 3.70 10.48 15.93
CA SER A 40 2.64 11.32 15.36
C SER A 40 1.25 10.74 15.63
N LEU A 41 0.26 11.62 15.71
CA LEU A 41 -1.17 11.31 15.74
C LEU A 41 -1.83 11.99 14.56
N VAL A 42 -2.59 11.25 13.80
CA VAL A 42 -3.44 11.76 12.72
C VAL A 42 -4.88 11.62 13.17
N CYS A 43 -5.62 12.72 13.17
CA CYS A 43 -7.05 12.75 13.50
C CYS A 43 -7.84 13.22 12.29
N ASP A 44 -8.87 12.46 11.95
CA ASP A 44 -9.90 12.89 11.01
C ASP A 44 -11.12 13.38 11.81
N HIS A 45 -11.49 14.64 11.63
CA HIS A 45 -12.51 15.29 12.43
C HIS A 45 -13.30 16.31 11.60
N ASP A 46 -14.47 16.67 12.10
CA ASP A 46 -15.26 17.78 11.56
C ASP A 46 -14.87 19.13 12.20
N ASP A 47 -15.49 20.20 11.74
CA ASP A 47 -15.22 21.56 12.21
C ASP A 47 -15.62 21.79 13.68
N SER A 48 -16.32 20.85 14.32
CA SER A 48 -16.74 20.93 15.73
C SER A 48 -15.63 20.53 16.71
N ALA A 49 -14.63 19.75 16.25
CA ALA A 49 -13.51 19.32 17.07
C ALA A 49 -12.31 20.25 16.87
N ALA A 50 -12.18 21.26 17.72
CA ALA A 50 -11.02 22.15 17.69
C ALA A 50 -9.71 21.39 17.98
N PRO A 51 -8.60 21.68 17.27
CA PRO A 51 -7.30 21.06 17.50
C PRO A 51 -6.83 21.14 18.97
N GLU A 52 -7.15 22.24 19.66
CA GLU A 52 -6.82 22.44 21.07
C GLU A 52 -7.53 21.44 21.98
N ALA A 53 -8.76 21.03 21.65
CA ALA A 53 -9.51 20.01 22.41
C ALA A 53 -8.86 18.63 22.27
N ILE A 54 -8.37 18.27 21.10
CA ILE A 54 -7.64 17.04 20.85
C ILE A 54 -6.34 17.04 21.64
N ILE A 55 -5.58 18.14 21.59
CA ILE A 55 -4.34 18.33 22.37
C ILE A 55 -4.61 18.16 23.86
N ALA A 56 -5.64 18.84 24.38
CA ALA A 56 -6.02 18.77 25.79
C ALA A 56 -6.41 17.34 26.22
N ALA A 57 -7.16 16.61 25.40
CA ALA A 57 -7.55 15.22 25.66
C ALA A 57 -6.32 14.30 25.77
N VAL A 58 -5.36 14.45 24.86
CA VAL A 58 -4.12 13.70 24.87
C VAL A 58 -3.24 14.07 26.07
N GLN A 59 -3.16 15.36 26.44
CA GLN A 59 -2.41 15.82 27.61
C GLN A 59 -3.03 15.33 28.91
N ASN A 60 -4.34 15.33 29.04
CA ASN A 60 -5.07 14.77 30.18
C ASN A 60 -4.84 13.25 30.33
N ALA A 61 -4.68 12.54 29.18
CA ALA A 61 -4.27 11.15 29.17
C ALA A 61 -2.79 10.97 29.61
N GLY A 62 -2.04 12.07 29.82
CA GLY A 62 -0.68 12.10 30.34
C GLY A 62 0.39 11.93 29.30
N TYR A 63 0.17 12.39 28.07
CA TYR A 63 1.15 12.45 26.97
C TYR A 63 1.33 13.90 26.54
N GLY A 64 2.51 14.23 25.99
CA GLY A 64 2.67 15.54 25.35
C GLY A 64 2.02 15.52 23.98
N ALA A 65 1.33 16.61 23.62
CA ALA A 65 0.77 16.80 22.28
C ALA A 65 1.01 18.25 21.84
N ALA A 66 1.41 18.41 20.57
CA ALA A 66 1.55 19.71 19.92
C ALA A 66 1.14 19.57 18.44
N PRO A 67 0.64 20.64 17.79
CA PRO A 67 0.39 20.63 16.36
C PRO A 67 1.69 20.33 15.61
N GLU A 68 1.62 19.60 14.49
CA GLU A 68 2.74 19.48 13.59
C GLU A 68 2.92 20.83 12.91
N SER A 69 3.81 21.70 13.48
CA SER A 69 4.12 22.97 12.84
C SER A 69 4.78 22.71 11.49
N THR A 70 4.53 23.60 10.53
CA THR A 70 5.08 23.56 9.16
C THR A 70 6.61 23.58 9.07
N ALA A 71 7.31 23.75 10.18
CA ALA A 71 8.75 23.56 10.26
C ALA A 71 9.08 22.07 10.15
N ARG A 72 9.78 21.69 9.11
CA ARG A 72 10.36 20.34 8.92
C ARG A 72 11.08 19.93 10.19
N ARG A 73 10.53 18.99 10.93
CA ARG A 73 11.15 18.39 12.08
C ARG A 73 12.32 17.55 11.61
N ASP A 74 13.50 17.85 12.11
CA ASP A 74 14.66 16.99 11.85
C ASP A 74 14.55 15.71 12.69
N LEU A 75 13.72 14.78 12.20
CA LEU A 75 13.48 13.49 12.82
C LEU A 75 14.77 12.71 13.09
N HIS A 76 15.80 12.93 12.27
CA HIS A 76 17.12 12.32 12.46
C HIS A 76 17.88 12.93 13.65
N ALA A 77 17.94 14.24 13.74
CA ALA A 77 18.61 14.90 14.86
C ALA A 77 17.95 14.53 16.18
N GLU A 78 16.63 14.45 16.22
CA GLU A 78 15.89 14.03 17.42
C GLU A 78 16.12 12.55 17.77
N GLN A 79 16.08 11.64 16.80
CA GLN A 79 16.35 10.21 17.01
C GLN A 79 17.82 9.99 17.44
N ASP A 80 18.77 10.64 16.80
CA ASP A 80 20.18 10.57 17.18
C ASP A 80 20.42 11.10 18.59
N ALA A 81 19.77 12.19 18.97
CA ALA A 81 19.82 12.75 20.31
C ALA A 81 19.23 11.77 21.35
N ALA A 82 18.08 11.13 21.03
CA ALA A 82 17.46 10.12 21.86
C ALA A 82 18.37 8.90 22.05
N VAL A 83 18.94 8.37 20.96
CA VAL A 83 19.88 7.24 21.00
C VAL A 83 21.13 7.58 21.81
N LYS A 84 21.73 8.77 21.61
CA LYS A 84 22.91 9.23 22.38
C LYS A 84 22.59 9.40 23.86
N SER A 85 21.43 9.97 24.21
CA SER A 85 21.00 10.16 25.60
C SER A 85 20.79 8.83 26.31
N MET A 86 20.12 7.89 25.62
CA MET A 86 19.87 6.54 26.14
C MET A 86 21.17 5.74 26.25
N GLY A 87 22.10 5.89 25.31
CA GLY A 87 23.42 5.26 25.34
C GLY A 87 24.24 5.74 26.54
N ARG A 88 24.24 7.04 26.86
CA ARG A 88 24.91 7.58 28.06
C ARG A 88 24.28 7.04 29.33
N ARG A 89 22.95 6.99 29.40
CA ARG A 89 22.22 6.43 30.56
C ARG A 89 22.56 4.96 30.76
N LEU A 90 22.61 4.20 29.69
CA LEU A 90 23.00 2.78 29.71
C LEU A 90 24.45 2.61 30.19
N LEU A 91 25.38 3.37 29.63
CA LEU A 91 26.81 3.31 30.00
C LEU A 91 27.01 3.51 31.52
N TRP A 92 26.42 4.56 32.08
CA TRP A 92 26.53 4.84 33.51
C TRP A 92 25.80 3.77 34.36
N SER A 93 24.65 3.25 33.88
CA SER A 93 23.97 2.12 34.56
C SER A 93 24.85 0.88 34.61
N VAL A 94 25.55 0.56 33.51
CA VAL A 94 26.47 -0.60 33.45
C VAL A 94 27.70 -0.40 34.35
N ILE A 95 28.29 0.82 34.36
CA ILE A 95 29.43 1.15 35.25
C ILE A 95 29.07 0.91 36.70
N CYS A 96 27.86 1.24 37.13
CA CYS A 96 27.41 0.98 38.52
C CYS A 96 27.00 -0.48 38.75
N LEU A 97 26.45 -1.13 37.70
CA LEU A 97 25.94 -2.50 37.80
C LEU A 97 27.07 -3.55 37.92
N VAL A 98 28.19 -3.36 37.20
CA VAL A 98 29.30 -4.34 37.21
C VAL A 98 29.87 -4.53 38.65
N PRO A 99 30.22 -3.49 39.41
CA PRO A 99 30.65 -3.66 40.81
C PRO A 99 29.53 -4.15 41.73
N LEU A 100 28.28 -3.72 41.49
CA LEU A 100 27.13 -4.22 42.25
C LEU A 100 26.96 -5.73 42.09
N PHE A 101 27.02 -6.22 40.82
CA PHE A 101 26.91 -7.65 40.52
C PHE A 101 28.09 -8.45 41.05
N TYR A 102 29.32 -7.90 40.93
CA TYR A 102 30.52 -8.53 41.49
C TYR A 102 30.46 -8.71 42.98
N LEU A 103 30.05 -7.69 43.74
CA LEU A 103 29.94 -7.75 45.20
C LEU A 103 28.80 -8.69 45.68
N SER A 104 27.66 -8.68 44.94
CA SER A 104 26.51 -9.51 45.36
C SER A 104 26.69 -10.97 44.96
N MET A 105 27.14 -11.28 43.72
CA MET A 105 27.14 -12.63 43.15
C MET A 105 28.55 -13.25 43.01
N GLY A 106 29.61 -12.46 43.22
CA GLY A 106 30.98 -12.89 42.96
C GLY A 106 31.41 -14.10 43.82
N HIS A 107 30.96 -14.16 45.08
CA HIS A 107 31.28 -15.31 45.94
C HIS A 107 30.66 -16.63 45.41
N MET A 108 29.50 -16.59 44.81
CA MET A 108 28.84 -17.77 44.23
C MET A 108 29.56 -18.23 42.94
N MET A 109 30.29 -17.34 42.28
CA MET A 109 31.09 -17.63 41.12
C MET A 109 32.55 -18.01 41.43
N GLY A 110 32.87 -18.12 42.76
CA GLY A 110 34.21 -18.44 43.21
C GLY A 110 35.23 -17.30 43.07
N LEU A 111 34.75 -16.06 42.82
CA LEU A 111 35.59 -14.88 42.73
C LEU A 111 35.94 -14.32 44.14
N PRO A 112 37.14 -13.76 44.35
CA PRO A 112 37.51 -13.15 45.61
C PRO A 112 36.66 -11.89 45.84
N VAL A 113 35.86 -11.90 46.88
CA VAL A 113 35.07 -10.72 47.29
C VAL A 113 35.70 -10.10 48.55
N PRO A 114 35.60 -8.77 48.74
CA PRO A 114 36.13 -8.09 49.92
C PRO A 114 35.60 -8.67 51.21
N MET A 115 36.49 -8.86 52.19
CA MET A 115 36.17 -9.54 53.46
C MET A 115 35.03 -8.90 54.28
N PHE A 116 34.81 -7.57 54.11
CA PHE A 116 33.73 -6.86 54.79
C PHE A 116 32.34 -7.35 54.36
N MET A 117 32.20 -7.93 53.18
CA MET A 117 30.94 -8.52 52.69
C MET A 117 30.46 -9.66 53.58
N HIS A 118 31.40 -10.39 54.21
CA HIS A 118 31.05 -11.49 55.11
C HIS A 118 31.11 -11.10 56.59
N THR A 119 31.96 -10.15 56.96
CA THR A 119 32.21 -9.78 58.37
C THR A 119 31.33 -8.62 58.83
N GLN A 120 30.83 -7.77 57.94
CA GLN A 120 30.03 -6.58 58.25
C GLN A 120 28.77 -6.49 57.38
N PRO A 121 27.73 -7.33 57.66
CA PRO A 121 26.56 -7.44 56.81
C PRO A 121 25.83 -6.12 56.54
N LEU A 122 25.74 -5.27 57.60
CA LEU A 122 25.08 -3.96 57.45
C LEU A 122 25.84 -3.01 56.56
N LEU A 123 27.18 -2.96 56.63
CA LEU A 123 28.02 -2.16 55.74
C LEU A 123 27.91 -2.69 54.30
N ALA A 124 27.92 -4.01 54.12
CA ALA A 124 27.72 -4.64 52.82
C ALA A 124 26.38 -4.24 52.20
N ALA A 125 25.28 -4.29 52.98
CA ALA A 125 23.95 -3.86 52.51
C ALA A 125 23.94 -2.37 52.09
N PHE A 126 24.58 -1.48 52.86
CA PHE A 126 24.72 -0.08 52.49
C PHE A 126 25.53 0.15 51.20
N VAL A 127 26.62 -0.60 51.00
CA VAL A 127 27.43 -0.51 49.78
C VAL A 127 26.61 -0.96 48.55
N LEU A 128 25.85 -2.06 48.66
CA LEU A 128 24.98 -2.54 47.58
C LEU A 128 23.87 -1.53 47.25
N LEU A 129 23.25 -0.93 48.29
CA LEU A 129 22.27 0.15 48.10
C LEU A 129 22.90 1.37 47.45
N ALA A 130 24.09 1.81 47.91
CA ALA A 130 24.79 2.97 47.37
C ALA A 130 25.12 2.80 45.88
N LEU A 131 25.44 1.59 45.40
CA LEU A 131 25.64 1.27 43.97
C LEU A 131 24.34 1.17 43.18
N THR A 132 23.22 0.81 43.84
CA THR A 132 21.91 0.67 43.24
C THR A 132 21.25 2.04 43.02
N VAL A 133 21.37 2.97 43.95
CA VAL A 133 20.73 4.30 43.92
C VAL A 133 21.05 5.07 42.63
N PRO A 134 22.30 5.17 42.14
CA PRO A 134 22.58 5.81 40.87
C PRO A 134 21.82 5.17 39.70
N ILE A 135 21.70 3.83 39.67
CA ILE A 135 20.97 3.11 38.61
C ILE A 135 19.48 3.49 38.67
N LEU A 136 18.91 3.60 39.86
CA LEU A 136 17.50 4.01 40.07
C LEU A 136 17.29 5.46 39.60
N ILE A 137 18.20 6.38 39.94
CA ILE A 137 18.12 7.80 39.54
C ILE A 137 18.20 7.94 38.01
N LEU A 138 19.17 7.28 37.38
CA LEU A 138 19.36 7.28 35.94
C LEU A 138 18.13 6.71 35.20
N ASN A 139 17.47 5.75 35.81
CA ASN A 139 16.32 5.05 35.23
C ASN A 139 14.96 5.44 35.88
N ARG A 140 14.90 6.59 36.56
CA ARG A 140 13.70 7.07 37.26
C ARG A 140 12.45 7.13 36.40
N SER A 141 12.61 7.32 35.10
CA SER A 141 11.49 7.38 34.15
C SER A 141 10.62 6.11 34.17
N TYR A 142 11.19 4.92 34.42
CA TYR A 142 10.41 3.70 34.55
C TYR A 142 9.43 3.77 35.70
N PHE A 143 9.84 4.31 36.85
CA PHE A 143 8.98 4.44 38.05
C PHE A 143 7.95 5.54 37.86
N THR A 144 8.37 6.73 37.43
CA THR A 144 7.44 7.88 37.25
C THR A 144 6.36 7.62 36.21
N VAL A 145 6.74 7.09 35.07
CA VAL A 145 5.80 6.73 34.00
C VAL A 145 5.02 5.48 34.38
N GLY A 146 5.69 4.42 34.85
CA GLY A 146 5.08 3.14 35.15
C GLY A 146 3.99 3.24 36.22
N PHE A 147 4.26 3.88 37.36
CA PHE A 147 3.26 4.06 38.40
C PHE A 147 2.15 5.04 38.03
N SER A 148 2.49 6.15 37.36
CA SER A 148 1.48 7.09 36.89
C SER A 148 0.46 6.40 35.96
N ARG A 149 0.92 5.52 35.04
CA ARG A 149 0.05 4.76 34.13
C ARG A 149 -0.75 3.68 34.88
N LEU A 150 -0.12 3.00 35.80
CA LEU A 150 -0.79 2.00 36.63
C LEU A 150 -1.98 2.61 37.38
N PHE A 151 -1.78 3.76 38.07
CA PHE A 151 -2.82 4.43 38.83
C PHE A 151 -3.92 5.08 37.96
N LYS A 152 -3.60 5.39 36.68
CA LYS A 152 -4.59 5.87 35.69
C LYS A 152 -5.36 4.72 35.03
N GLY A 153 -5.19 3.47 35.43
CA GLY A 153 -5.88 2.30 34.86
C GLY A 153 -5.43 1.91 33.45
N ALA A 154 -4.26 2.41 33.02
CA ALA A 154 -3.66 2.10 31.71
C ALA A 154 -2.24 1.54 31.88
N PRO A 155 -2.06 0.40 32.59
CA PRO A 155 -0.74 -0.16 32.86
C PRO A 155 -0.04 -0.53 31.55
N ASN A 156 1.26 -0.24 31.52
CA ASN A 156 2.12 -0.48 30.36
C ASN A 156 3.37 -1.28 30.75
N MET A 157 4.30 -1.44 29.81
CA MET A 157 5.58 -2.11 30.04
C MET A 157 6.35 -1.49 31.20
N ASP A 158 6.40 -0.15 31.28
CA ASP A 158 7.11 0.54 32.37
C ASP A 158 6.48 0.24 33.72
N SER A 159 5.15 -0.01 33.76
CA SER A 159 4.45 -0.46 34.98
C SER A 159 4.92 -1.83 35.50
N LEU A 160 5.14 -2.79 34.59
CA LEU A 160 5.63 -4.12 34.94
C LEU A 160 7.07 -4.07 35.49
N VAL A 161 7.93 -3.29 34.79
CA VAL A 161 9.32 -3.08 35.21
C VAL A 161 9.39 -2.34 36.56
N ALA A 162 8.56 -1.29 36.72
CA ALA A 162 8.49 -0.53 37.97
C ALA A 162 8.02 -1.39 39.11
N LEU A 163 6.97 -2.21 38.95
CA LEU A 163 6.49 -3.13 39.96
C LEU A 163 7.54 -4.16 40.37
N GLY A 164 8.19 -4.79 39.40
CA GLY A 164 9.20 -5.81 39.66
C GLY A 164 10.43 -5.25 40.37
N ALA A 165 10.97 -4.10 39.89
CA ALA A 165 12.12 -3.46 40.52
C ALA A 165 11.79 -2.88 41.90
N ALA A 166 10.61 -2.24 42.06
CA ALA A 166 10.16 -1.70 43.35
C ALA A 166 9.92 -2.81 44.39
N ALA A 167 9.34 -3.94 43.98
CA ALA A 167 9.12 -5.07 44.89
C ALA A 167 10.45 -5.61 45.45
N GLY A 168 11.46 -5.81 44.59
CA GLY A 168 12.79 -6.20 45.03
C GLY A 168 13.48 -5.18 45.93
N LEU A 169 13.35 -3.88 45.60
CA LEU A 169 13.92 -2.79 46.38
C LEU A 169 13.28 -2.67 47.76
N VAL A 170 11.94 -2.68 47.82
CA VAL A 170 11.19 -2.59 49.11
C VAL A 170 11.52 -3.76 50.03
N TYR A 171 11.53 -4.98 49.49
CA TYR A 171 11.94 -6.17 50.22
C TYR A 171 13.36 -6.02 50.80
N SER A 172 14.34 -5.60 49.95
CA SER A 172 15.73 -5.42 50.41
C SER A 172 15.89 -4.34 51.47
N LEU A 173 15.10 -3.25 51.38
CA LEU A 173 15.08 -2.20 52.41
C LEU A 173 14.50 -2.69 53.74
N ILE A 174 13.44 -3.54 53.70
CA ILE A 174 12.87 -4.17 54.89
C ILE A 174 13.88 -5.11 55.55
N GLU A 175 14.53 -6.00 54.77
CA GLU A 175 15.56 -6.90 55.28
C GLU A 175 16.76 -6.14 55.88
N MET A 176 17.20 -5.08 55.21
CA MET A 176 18.25 -4.20 55.74
C MET A 176 17.82 -3.53 57.06
N GLY A 177 16.56 -3.11 57.20
CA GLY A 177 16.00 -2.56 58.42
C GLY A 177 15.94 -3.58 59.56
N LEU A 178 15.56 -4.83 59.26
CA LEU A 178 15.55 -5.93 60.23
C LEU A 178 16.96 -6.29 60.68
N LEU A 179 17.93 -6.27 59.76
CA LEU A 179 19.35 -6.45 60.05
C LEU A 179 19.87 -5.34 60.99
N ALA A 180 19.56 -4.07 60.69
CA ALA A 180 19.94 -2.93 61.50
C ALA A 180 19.30 -2.98 62.93
N ALA A 181 18.08 -3.54 63.04
CA ALA A 181 17.38 -3.77 64.30
C ALA A 181 17.89 -5.02 65.08
N GLY A 182 18.88 -5.75 64.56
CA GLY A 182 19.44 -6.95 65.17
C GLY A 182 18.48 -8.18 65.20
N LYS A 183 17.41 -8.15 64.37
CA LYS A 183 16.41 -9.25 64.29
C LYS A 183 16.81 -10.35 63.32
N VAL A 184 17.81 -10.11 62.48
CA VAL A 184 18.39 -11.06 61.50
C VAL A 184 19.87 -11.15 61.75
N ALA A 185 20.43 -12.35 61.85
CA ALA A 185 21.86 -12.60 61.99
C ALA A 185 22.46 -13.03 60.64
N GLY A 186 23.63 -12.44 60.32
CA GLY A 186 24.34 -12.73 59.03
C GLY A 186 23.83 -11.83 57.89
N MET A 187 24.31 -12.09 56.66
CA MET A 187 23.93 -11.35 55.47
C MET A 187 22.55 -11.81 54.99
N PRO A 188 21.54 -10.96 54.99
CA PRO A 188 20.24 -11.31 54.44
C PRO A 188 20.31 -11.40 52.90
N ASP A 189 19.36 -12.14 52.31
CA ASP A 189 19.22 -12.19 50.87
C ASP A 189 18.61 -10.89 50.34
N LEU A 190 19.44 -10.04 49.74
CA LEU A 190 19.04 -8.77 49.19
C LEU A 190 18.78 -8.88 47.67
N TYR A 191 17.90 -8.08 47.12
CA TYR A 191 17.53 -8.01 45.70
C TYR A 191 17.96 -6.70 45.05
N PHE A 192 18.92 -5.95 45.64
CA PHE A 192 19.43 -4.71 45.08
C PHE A 192 20.03 -4.90 43.69
N GLU A 193 20.83 -5.97 43.52
CA GLU A 193 21.41 -6.32 42.22
C GLU A 193 20.34 -6.73 41.21
N SER A 194 19.30 -7.44 41.65
CA SER A 194 18.20 -7.84 40.74
C SER A 194 17.41 -6.64 40.24
N ALA A 195 17.11 -5.68 41.11
CA ALA A 195 16.44 -4.43 40.74
C ALA A 195 17.31 -3.63 39.74
N GLY A 196 18.63 -3.49 40.03
CA GLY A 196 19.57 -2.80 39.11
C GLY A 196 19.72 -3.51 37.78
N MET A 197 19.81 -4.84 37.78
CA MET A 197 19.95 -5.66 36.58
C MET A 197 18.71 -5.58 35.70
N ILE A 198 17.52 -5.68 36.25
CA ILE A 198 16.26 -5.54 35.51
C ILE A 198 16.24 -4.19 34.77
N LEU A 199 16.51 -3.08 35.49
CA LEU A 199 16.52 -1.74 34.89
C LEU A 199 17.58 -1.60 33.80
N ALA A 200 18.79 -2.12 34.03
CA ALA A 200 19.87 -2.05 33.03
C ALA A 200 19.56 -2.89 31.79
N LEU A 201 19.11 -4.13 31.95
CA LEU A 201 18.79 -5.03 30.83
C LEU A 201 17.61 -4.52 30.02
N VAL A 202 16.58 -3.97 30.66
CA VAL A 202 15.46 -3.33 29.98
C VAL A 202 15.94 -2.10 29.19
N THR A 203 16.88 -1.33 29.76
CA THR A 203 17.48 -0.18 29.08
C THR A 203 18.35 -0.62 27.88
N VAL A 204 19.08 -1.76 27.97
CA VAL A 204 19.75 -2.38 26.81
C VAL A 204 18.72 -2.68 25.70
N GLY A 205 17.62 -3.35 26.05
CA GLY A 205 16.56 -3.67 25.08
C GLY A 205 16.03 -2.40 24.39
N LYS A 206 15.68 -1.37 25.15
CA LYS A 206 15.20 -0.08 24.62
C LYS A 206 16.25 0.65 23.80
N TYR A 207 17.51 0.62 24.19
CA TYR A 207 18.59 1.21 23.41
C TYR A 207 18.76 0.55 22.05
N LEU A 208 18.75 -0.79 22.01
CA LEU A 208 18.81 -1.55 20.75
C LEU A 208 17.58 -1.31 19.88
N GLU A 209 16.42 -1.19 20.49
CA GLU A 209 15.17 -0.82 19.84
C GLU A 209 15.26 0.55 19.17
N GLU A 210 15.65 1.61 19.91
CA GLU A 210 15.75 2.97 19.38
C GLU A 210 16.80 3.07 18.27
N ARG A 211 17.96 2.44 18.46
CA ARG A 211 18.99 2.35 17.43
C ARG A 211 18.51 1.65 16.15
N SER A 212 17.62 0.66 16.28
CA SER A 212 17.07 -0.09 15.16
C SER A 212 15.95 0.68 14.45
N LYS A 213 15.17 1.47 15.17
CA LYS A 213 14.16 2.39 14.59
C LYS A 213 14.80 3.38 13.63
N GLY A 214 15.92 3.99 14.00
CA GLY A 214 16.66 4.92 13.12
C GLY A 214 17.11 4.28 11.80
N LYS A 215 17.47 2.99 11.80
CA LYS A 215 17.79 2.28 10.55
C LYS A 215 16.55 2.02 9.69
N THR A 216 15.38 1.95 10.26
CA THR A 216 14.14 1.62 9.54
C THR A 216 13.62 2.81 8.74
N THR A 217 13.78 4.03 9.23
CA THR A 217 13.37 5.28 8.55
C THR A 217 14.35 5.74 7.46
N GLY A 218 15.49 5.06 7.32
CA GLY A 218 16.56 5.44 6.40
C GLY A 218 16.15 5.51 4.92
N ALA A 219 15.12 4.79 4.47
CA ALA A 219 14.63 4.87 3.09
C ALA A 219 13.93 6.22 2.81
N ILE A 220 13.10 6.69 3.74
CA ILE A 220 12.42 8.00 3.64
C ILE A 220 13.46 9.12 3.60
N THR A 221 14.46 9.02 4.47
CA THR A 221 15.56 10.02 4.53
C THR A 221 16.43 10.00 3.30
N ALA A 222 16.70 8.82 2.73
CA ALA A 222 17.48 8.72 1.49
C ALA A 222 16.76 9.43 0.34
N LEU A 223 15.43 9.34 0.27
CA LEU A 223 14.62 10.07 -0.73
C LEU A 223 14.65 11.59 -0.46
N LEU A 224 14.48 12.02 0.78
CA LEU A 224 14.57 13.44 1.13
C LEU A 224 15.94 14.04 0.78
N ALA A 225 17.03 13.28 0.94
CA ALA A 225 18.37 13.68 0.58
C ALA A 225 18.62 13.79 -0.94
N LEU A 226 17.66 13.36 -1.77
CA LEU A 226 17.72 13.56 -3.23
C LEU A 226 17.38 14.99 -3.64
N ALA A 227 16.59 15.74 -2.85
CA ALA A 227 16.31 17.14 -3.14
C ALA A 227 17.58 17.99 -2.94
N PRO A 228 17.98 18.86 -3.89
CA PRO A 228 19.07 19.78 -3.70
C PRO A 228 18.66 20.87 -2.70
N GLU A 229 19.61 21.31 -1.85
CA GLU A 229 19.37 22.37 -0.87
C GLU A 229 19.19 23.75 -1.51
N SER A 230 19.81 23.97 -2.68
CA SER A 230 19.77 25.24 -3.40
C SER A 230 19.63 25.03 -4.91
N ALA A 231 19.09 26.02 -5.58
CA ALA A 231 18.86 26.03 -7.02
C ALA A 231 19.23 27.38 -7.64
N VAL A 232 19.53 27.38 -8.93
CA VAL A 232 19.76 28.60 -9.70
C VAL A 232 18.45 28.98 -10.40
N VAL A 233 17.94 30.17 -10.12
CA VAL A 233 16.76 30.73 -10.76
C VAL A 233 17.12 32.01 -11.53
N ARG A 234 16.31 32.37 -12.54
CA ARG A 234 16.46 33.62 -13.26
C ARG A 234 15.45 34.64 -12.71
N ARG A 235 15.96 35.67 -12.03
CA ARG A 235 15.17 36.83 -11.54
C ARG A 235 15.69 38.09 -12.17
N ASP A 236 14.82 38.89 -12.74
CA ASP A 236 15.17 40.17 -13.41
C ASP A 236 16.29 40.02 -14.47
N GLY A 237 16.30 38.89 -15.17
CA GLY A 237 17.31 38.60 -16.19
C GLY A 237 18.68 38.14 -15.66
N GLN A 238 18.86 38.05 -14.35
CA GLN A 238 20.09 37.58 -13.70
C GLN A 238 19.91 36.19 -13.07
N GLU A 239 20.97 35.40 -13.09
CA GLU A 239 21.02 34.12 -12.39
C GLU A 239 21.30 34.34 -10.90
N VAL A 240 20.42 33.88 -10.06
CA VAL A 240 20.53 33.98 -8.59
C VAL A 240 20.41 32.59 -7.98
N THR A 241 21.34 32.25 -7.07
CA THR A 241 21.22 31.01 -6.29
C THR A 241 20.32 31.27 -5.08
N VAL A 242 19.26 30.48 -4.96
CA VAL A 242 18.29 30.56 -3.86
C VAL A 242 18.12 29.17 -3.19
N PRO A 243 17.71 29.12 -1.90
CA PRO A 243 17.24 27.89 -1.31
C PRO A 243 16.11 27.28 -2.14
N THR A 244 16.06 25.94 -2.28
CA THR A 244 15.03 25.27 -3.09
C THR A 244 13.62 25.58 -2.60
N GLU A 245 13.43 25.80 -1.31
CA GLU A 245 12.17 26.17 -0.67
C GLU A 245 11.68 27.58 -1.01
N ASP A 246 12.56 28.49 -1.50
CA ASP A 246 12.24 29.85 -1.89
C ASP A 246 11.85 30.00 -3.37
N ILE A 247 11.85 28.89 -4.12
CA ILE A 247 11.41 28.87 -5.53
C ILE A 247 9.89 29.03 -5.59
N ARG A 248 9.43 29.91 -6.48
CA ARG A 248 8.01 30.18 -6.69
C ARG A 248 7.50 29.55 -7.98
N LYS A 249 6.23 29.18 -7.99
CA LYS A 249 5.58 28.69 -9.20
C LYS A 249 5.66 29.73 -10.33
N GLY A 250 6.07 29.28 -11.52
CA GLY A 250 6.26 30.12 -12.70
C GLY A 250 7.65 30.73 -12.82
N GLU A 251 8.57 30.58 -11.84
CA GLU A 251 9.95 31.00 -11.97
C GLU A 251 10.74 30.09 -12.93
N THR A 252 11.69 30.67 -13.64
CA THR A 252 12.60 29.92 -14.51
C THR A 252 13.77 29.37 -13.68
N VAL A 253 13.89 28.08 -13.66
CA VAL A 253 14.95 27.34 -12.97
C VAL A 253 15.96 26.84 -13.97
N ILE A 254 17.24 26.98 -13.68
CA ILE A 254 18.35 26.62 -14.54
C ILE A 254 19.04 25.38 -13.98
N VAL A 255 19.13 24.32 -14.79
CA VAL A 255 19.82 23.08 -14.41
C VAL A 255 20.94 22.79 -15.39
N ARG A 256 22.16 22.64 -14.88
CA ARG A 256 23.34 22.30 -15.64
C ARG A 256 23.70 20.83 -15.50
N GLN A 257 24.52 20.33 -16.42
CA GLN A 257 25.02 18.96 -16.37
C GLN A 257 25.58 18.59 -14.99
N GLY A 258 25.21 17.42 -14.46
CA GLY A 258 25.53 16.95 -13.12
C GLY A 258 24.66 17.55 -12.02
N GLY A 259 23.84 18.54 -12.32
CA GLY A 259 22.90 19.15 -11.38
C GLY A 259 21.66 18.29 -11.17
N ARG A 260 21.07 18.41 -9.97
CA ARG A 260 19.77 17.83 -9.66
C ARG A 260 18.66 18.83 -9.99
N ILE A 261 17.56 18.33 -10.53
CA ILE A 261 16.36 19.13 -10.83
C ILE A 261 15.67 19.43 -9.48
N PRO A 262 15.53 20.72 -9.11
CA PRO A 262 15.07 21.07 -7.75
C PRO A 262 13.56 21.02 -7.57
N VAL A 263 12.79 21.25 -8.64
CA VAL A 263 11.31 21.34 -8.64
C VAL A 263 10.76 20.67 -9.89
N ASP A 264 9.48 20.29 -9.88
CA ASP A 264 8.84 19.80 -11.11
C ASP A 264 8.53 20.97 -12.04
N GLY A 265 8.81 20.81 -13.32
CA GLY A 265 8.60 21.88 -14.28
C GLY A 265 8.56 21.39 -15.72
N THR A 266 8.21 22.32 -16.60
CA THR A 266 8.23 22.09 -18.06
C THR A 266 9.47 22.74 -18.66
N VAL A 267 10.17 22.01 -19.53
CA VAL A 267 11.38 22.52 -20.22
C VAL A 267 10.98 23.62 -21.20
N THR A 268 11.53 24.79 -21.01
CA THR A 268 11.29 25.99 -21.84
C THR A 268 12.43 26.29 -22.80
N ALA A 269 13.64 25.89 -22.44
CA ALA A 269 14.81 26.05 -23.31
C ALA A 269 15.88 24.99 -23.00
N GLY A 270 16.70 24.68 -24.01
CA GLY A 270 17.77 23.69 -23.89
C GLY A 270 17.31 22.27 -24.23
N SER A 271 18.23 21.34 -24.14
CA SER A 271 17.98 19.90 -24.24
C SER A 271 19.00 19.13 -23.37
N GLY A 272 18.64 17.96 -22.92
CA GLY A 272 19.51 17.17 -22.07
C GLY A 272 19.02 15.77 -21.82
N VAL A 273 19.80 15.01 -21.08
CA VAL A 273 19.49 13.63 -20.69
C VAL A 273 19.41 13.56 -19.18
N ALA A 274 18.25 13.17 -18.66
CA ALA A 274 17.97 13.06 -17.23
C ALA A 274 17.97 11.59 -16.76
N ASP A 275 18.65 11.30 -15.68
CA ASP A 275 18.57 10.04 -14.95
C ASP A 275 17.43 10.13 -13.93
N GLU A 276 16.35 9.41 -14.18
CA GLU A 276 15.15 9.34 -13.35
C GLU A 276 15.13 8.07 -12.46
N SER A 277 16.21 7.27 -12.48
CA SER A 277 16.26 5.95 -11.83
C SER A 277 16.00 6.00 -10.32
N ALA A 278 16.32 7.12 -9.67
CA ALA A 278 16.09 7.31 -8.24
C ALA A 278 14.59 7.35 -7.86
N LEU A 279 13.72 7.75 -8.79
CA LEU A 279 12.28 7.84 -8.60
C LEU A 279 11.52 6.72 -9.30
N THR A 280 11.90 6.44 -10.55
CA THR A 280 11.21 5.44 -11.38
C THR A 280 11.79 4.04 -11.24
N GLY A 281 13.06 3.91 -10.80
CA GLY A 281 13.80 2.64 -10.77
C GLY A 281 14.25 2.16 -12.16
N GLU A 282 14.06 2.95 -13.21
CA GLU A 282 14.51 2.66 -14.58
C GLU A 282 15.94 3.14 -14.78
N SER A 283 16.82 2.26 -15.23
CA SER A 283 18.25 2.59 -15.41
C SER A 283 18.56 3.32 -16.72
N MET A 284 17.61 3.42 -17.64
CA MET A 284 17.80 4.11 -18.90
C MET A 284 17.55 5.60 -18.74
N PRO A 285 18.53 6.47 -19.01
CA PRO A 285 18.32 7.91 -18.95
C PRO A 285 17.31 8.37 -20.02
N VAL A 286 16.52 9.38 -19.70
CA VAL A 286 15.45 9.91 -20.55
C VAL A 286 15.90 11.22 -21.18
N GLU A 287 15.75 11.36 -22.50
CA GLU A 287 15.95 12.62 -23.19
C GLU A 287 14.85 13.63 -22.83
N LYS A 288 15.24 14.87 -22.59
CA LYS A 288 14.36 16.00 -22.29
C LYS A 288 14.59 17.11 -23.31
N ASN A 289 13.53 17.45 -24.01
CA ASN A 289 13.47 18.50 -25.00
C ASN A 289 12.48 19.59 -24.58
N VAL A 290 12.47 20.72 -25.30
CA VAL A 290 11.51 21.81 -25.04
C VAL A 290 10.07 21.29 -25.13
N GLY A 291 9.29 21.55 -24.08
CA GLY A 291 7.91 21.06 -23.89
C GLY A 291 7.79 19.82 -23.03
N ASP A 292 8.88 19.08 -22.77
CA ASP A 292 8.86 17.90 -21.92
C ASP A 292 8.80 18.28 -20.43
N LYS A 293 8.20 17.39 -19.62
CA LYS A 293 8.18 17.55 -18.17
C LYS A 293 9.46 17.01 -17.54
N ALA A 294 10.01 17.77 -16.62
CA ALA A 294 11.14 17.40 -15.79
C ALA A 294 10.70 17.26 -14.34
N VAL A 295 11.13 16.17 -13.69
CA VAL A 295 10.70 15.80 -12.35
C VAL A 295 11.79 16.14 -11.33
N SER A 296 11.39 16.67 -10.19
CA SER A 296 12.28 16.99 -9.06
C SER A 296 13.10 15.79 -8.59
N ALA A 297 14.31 16.05 -8.07
CA ALA A 297 15.27 15.05 -7.59
C ALA A 297 15.94 14.16 -8.65
N THR A 298 15.59 14.25 -9.93
CA THR A 298 16.29 13.59 -11.03
C THR A 298 17.61 14.31 -11.36
N ILE A 299 18.56 13.61 -11.96
CA ILE A 299 19.91 14.13 -12.23
C ILE A 299 20.08 14.38 -13.72
N LEU A 300 20.44 15.59 -14.11
CA LEU A 300 20.79 15.90 -15.49
C LEU A 300 22.19 15.36 -15.80
N THR A 301 22.28 14.22 -16.47
CA THR A 301 23.54 13.55 -16.79
C THR A 301 24.27 14.19 -17.97
N GLY A 302 23.53 14.85 -18.86
CA GLY A 302 24.08 15.56 -20.01
C GLY A 302 23.20 16.70 -20.45
N GLY A 303 23.78 17.76 -21.01
CA GLY A 303 23.05 18.91 -21.56
C GLY A 303 22.80 20.04 -20.55
N TYR A 304 21.83 20.89 -20.89
CA TYR A 304 21.43 22.07 -20.16
C TYR A 304 19.93 22.27 -20.30
N LEU A 305 19.24 22.58 -19.21
CA LEU A 305 17.80 22.78 -19.21
C LEU A 305 17.43 24.10 -18.51
N GLU A 306 16.51 24.84 -19.09
CA GLU A 306 15.73 25.87 -18.40
C GLU A 306 14.31 25.33 -18.22
N LEU A 307 13.81 25.38 -17.01
CA LEU A 307 12.50 24.84 -16.64
C LEU A 307 11.63 25.98 -16.10
N THR A 308 10.36 26.03 -16.51
CA THR A 308 9.38 26.80 -15.74
C THR A 308 8.86 25.95 -14.59
N ALA A 309 8.97 26.43 -13.36
CA ALA A 309 8.51 25.72 -12.17
C ALA A 309 6.98 25.57 -12.15
N ASP A 310 6.48 24.35 -12.32
CA ASP A 310 5.04 24.00 -12.31
C ASP A 310 4.55 23.67 -10.89
N ARG A 311 5.35 22.89 -10.13
CA ARG A 311 5.06 22.48 -8.76
C ARG A 311 6.28 22.75 -7.89
N VAL A 312 6.07 23.33 -6.72
CA VAL A 312 7.13 23.76 -5.81
C VAL A 312 6.85 23.31 -4.37
N GLY A 313 7.87 23.20 -3.55
CA GLY A 313 7.75 22.89 -2.13
C GLY A 313 7.06 21.54 -1.86
N SER A 314 5.95 21.56 -1.13
CA SER A 314 5.16 20.36 -0.78
C SER A 314 4.48 19.68 -1.98
N ASP A 315 4.30 20.42 -3.06
CA ASP A 315 3.53 19.95 -4.22
C ASP A 315 4.41 19.22 -5.26
N THR A 316 5.73 19.21 -5.06
CA THR A 316 6.65 18.46 -5.94
C THR A 316 6.38 16.95 -5.86
N THR A 317 6.60 16.24 -6.97
CA THR A 317 6.46 14.78 -7.04
C THR A 317 7.26 14.06 -5.94
N LEU A 318 8.50 14.50 -5.68
CA LEU A 318 9.30 13.94 -4.58
C LEU A 318 8.62 14.14 -3.22
N SER A 319 8.11 15.35 -2.94
CA SER A 319 7.43 15.65 -1.67
C SER A 319 6.15 14.81 -1.51
N GLN A 320 5.38 14.63 -2.57
CA GLN A 320 4.19 13.76 -2.58
C GLN A 320 4.55 12.30 -2.31
N ILE A 321 5.62 11.77 -2.92
CA ILE A 321 6.13 10.41 -2.66
C ILE A 321 6.46 10.26 -1.17
N VAL A 322 7.18 11.21 -0.60
CA VAL A 322 7.55 11.19 0.82
C VAL A 322 6.32 11.25 1.72
N GLN A 323 5.35 12.12 1.42
CA GLN A 323 4.09 12.18 2.16
C GLN A 323 3.30 10.87 2.11
N LEU A 324 3.20 10.23 0.93
CA LEU A 324 2.55 8.92 0.78
C LEU A 324 3.24 7.84 1.62
N MET A 325 4.57 7.83 1.65
CA MET A 325 5.32 6.89 2.49
C MET A 325 5.11 7.15 3.98
N GLU A 326 5.06 8.41 4.41
CA GLU A 326 4.74 8.78 5.79
C GLU A 326 3.31 8.37 6.17
N GLN A 327 2.34 8.58 5.30
CA GLN A 327 0.97 8.15 5.49
C GLN A 327 0.87 6.62 5.60
N ALA A 328 1.54 5.89 4.70
CA ALA A 328 1.61 4.43 4.76
C ALA A 328 2.23 3.94 6.08
N ALA A 329 3.29 4.59 6.54
CA ALA A 329 3.93 4.27 7.81
C ALA A 329 3.06 4.66 9.01
N SER A 330 2.19 5.68 8.88
CA SER A 330 1.31 6.17 9.95
C SER A 330 0.05 5.33 10.11
N GLY A 331 -0.44 4.73 9.05
CA GLY A 331 -1.64 3.92 9.06
C GLY A 331 -1.46 2.61 9.83
N LYS A 332 -2.52 2.14 10.51
CA LYS A 332 -2.51 0.83 11.18
C LYS A 332 -3.11 -0.25 10.31
N ALA A 333 -2.31 -1.24 9.97
CA ALA A 333 -2.79 -2.47 9.36
C ALA A 333 -3.82 -3.20 10.25
N PRO A 334 -4.80 -3.92 9.70
CA PRO A 334 -5.77 -4.71 10.46
C PRO A 334 -5.11 -5.65 11.49
N ILE A 335 -3.99 -6.29 11.13
CA ILE A 335 -3.24 -7.17 12.02
C ILE A 335 -2.63 -6.42 13.23
N SER A 336 -2.26 -5.13 13.05
CA SER A 336 -1.77 -4.28 14.16
C SER A 336 -2.86 -3.98 15.17
N ARG A 337 -4.08 -3.71 14.70
CA ARG A 337 -5.24 -3.45 15.58
C ARG A 337 -5.56 -4.64 16.47
N LEU A 338 -5.42 -5.86 15.92
CA LEU A 338 -5.58 -7.09 16.70
C LEU A 338 -4.50 -7.23 17.77
N ALA A 339 -3.24 -6.99 17.42
CA ALA A 339 -2.12 -7.03 18.36
C ALA A 339 -2.29 -6.02 19.50
N ASP A 340 -2.76 -4.81 19.20
CA ASP A 340 -3.02 -3.76 20.20
C ASP A 340 -4.14 -4.16 21.18
N LYS A 341 -5.24 -4.75 20.68
CA LYS A 341 -6.32 -5.28 21.53
C LYS A 341 -5.81 -6.36 22.49
N ILE A 342 -5.01 -7.29 21.99
CA ILE A 342 -4.41 -8.35 22.81
C ILE A 342 -3.50 -7.73 23.88
N SER A 343 -2.64 -6.76 23.53
CA SER A 343 -1.74 -6.08 24.45
C SER A 343 -2.47 -5.36 25.58
N ALA A 344 -3.61 -4.75 25.31
CA ALA A 344 -4.39 -4.03 26.33
C ALA A 344 -4.95 -4.94 27.42
N VAL A 345 -5.28 -6.20 27.08
CA VAL A 345 -5.78 -7.20 28.04
C VAL A 345 -4.63 -7.95 28.72
N PHE A 346 -3.53 -8.12 28.00
CA PHE A 346 -2.41 -8.96 28.43
C PHE A 346 -1.74 -8.46 29.72
N VAL A 347 -1.48 -7.16 29.85
CA VAL A 347 -0.78 -6.59 31.03
C VAL A 347 -1.56 -6.77 32.32
N PRO A 348 -2.86 -6.44 32.44
CA PRO A 348 -3.66 -6.75 33.62
C PRO A 348 -3.69 -8.24 33.97
N VAL A 349 -3.83 -9.11 32.95
CA VAL A 349 -3.85 -10.57 33.16
C VAL A 349 -2.53 -11.06 33.74
N VAL A 350 -1.41 -10.57 33.26
CA VAL A 350 -0.09 -10.95 33.77
C VAL A 350 0.12 -10.49 35.19
N ILE A 351 -0.28 -9.26 35.54
CA ILE A 351 -0.21 -8.79 36.93
C ILE A 351 -1.02 -9.73 37.84
N SER A 352 -2.21 -10.13 37.41
CA SER A 352 -3.04 -11.09 38.15
C SER A 352 -2.35 -12.46 38.30
N ILE A 353 -1.74 -12.98 37.23
CA ILE A 353 -0.99 -14.26 37.28
C ILE A 353 0.19 -14.15 38.26
N ALA A 354 0.94 -13.05 38.25
CA ALA A 354 2.08 -12.85 39.14
C ALA A 354 1.66 -12.85 40.61
N VAL A 355 0.57 -12.16 40.91
CA VAL A 355 0.01 -12.12 42.29
C VAL A 355 -0.52 -13.50 42.69
N ILE A 356 -1.32 -14.16 41.84
CA ILE A 356 -1.88 -15.49 42.10
C ILE A 356 -0.75 -16.51 42.32
N ALA A 357 0.27 -16.53 41.44
CA ALA A 357 1.40 -17.44 41.59
C ALA A 357 2.14 -17.21 42.91
N ALA A 358 2.44 -15.96 43.30
CA ALA A 358 3.08 -15.65 44.56
C ALA A 358 2.23 -16.08 45.75
N VAL A 359 0.91 -15.86 45.76
CA VAL A 359 -0.01 -16.28 46.83
C VAL A 359 -0.12 -17.80 46.92
N LEU A 360 -0.23 -18.51 45.80
CA LEU A 360 -0.30 -19.96 45.78
C LEU A 360 0.97 -20.60 46.37
N TRP A 361 2.15 -20.08 46.02
CA TRP A 361 3.40 -20.57 46.60
C TRP A 361 3.54 -20.25 48.10
N ALA A 362 3.01 -19.11 48.54
CA ALA A 362 2.99 -18.76 49.96
C ALA A 362 2.05 -19.64 50.78
N THR A 363 0.85 -19.95 50.24
CA THR A 363 -0.21 -20.66 50.96
C THR A 363 -0.14 -22.17 50.81
N LEU A 364 -0.15 -22.67 49.57
CA LEU A 364 -0.16 -24.09 49.27
C LEU A 364 1.25 -24.68 49.16
N GLY A 365 2.22 -23.92 48.65
CA GLY A 365 3.61 -24.36 48.57
C GLY A 365 4.40 -24.22 49.86
N GLY A 366 3.89 -23.48 50.86
CA GLY A 366 4.58 -23.23 52.12
C GLY A 366 5.96 -22.57 51.97
N MET A 367 6.20 -21.87 50.86
CA MET A 367 7.49 -21.28 50.53
C MET A 367 7.67 -19.92 51.19
N GLY A 368 8.91 -19.60 51.55
CA GLY A 368 9.23 -18.31 52.17
C GLY A 368 8.98 -17.12 51.25
N VAL A 369 8.83 -15.93 51.82
CA VAL A 369 8.53 -14.66 51.10
C VAL A 369 9.50 -14.41 49.95
N ARG A 370 10.78 -14.72 50.11
CA ARG A 370 11.81 -14.62 49.08
C ARG A 370 11.45 -15.37 47.83
N PHE A 371 11.06 -16.65 47.94
CA PHE A 371 10.70 -17.48 46.79
C PHE A 371 9.46 -16.93 46.07
N CYS A 372 8.43 -16.60 46.83
CA CYS A 372 7.18 -16.05 46.31
C CYS A 372 7.39 -14.75 45.58
N LEU A 373 8.23 -13.86 46.13
CA LEU A 373 8.60 -12.60 45.51
C LEU A 373 9.39 -12.80 44.20
N SER A 374 10.38 -13.72 44.19
CA SER A 374 11.17 -14.05 43.02
C SER A 374 10.30 -14.56 41.87
N VAL A 375 9.35 -15.44 42.15
CA VAL A 375 8.36 -15.94 41.19
C VAL A 375 7.49 -14.80 40.64
N GLY A 376 6.94 -13.95 41.53
CA GLY A 376 6.12 -12.82 41.14
C GLY A 376 6.88 -11.85 40.20
N ILE A 377 8.11 -11.48 40.60
CA ILE A 377 8.97 -10.60 39.81
C ILE A 377 9.33 -11.26 38.45
N ALA A 378 9.70 -12.54 38.44
CA ALA A 378 10.04 -13.25 37.22
C ALA A 378 8.87 -13.27 36.23
N VAL A 379 7.63 -13.51 36.72
CA VAL A 379 6.41 -13.46 35.90
C VAL A 379 6.19 -12.06 35.33
N LEU A 380 6.29 -11.00 36.14
CA LEU A 380 6.12 -9.63 35.69
C LEU A 380 7.12 -9.25 34.59
N VAL A 381 8.38 -9.64 34.77
CA VAL A 381 9.47 -9.25 33.90
C VAL A 381 9.42 -10.01 32.58
N ILE A 382 9.27 -11.37 32.58
CA ILE A 382 9.25 -12.17 31.35
C ILE A 382 8.08 -11.82 30.45
N SER A 383 6.98 -11.38 31.04
CA SER A 383 5.73 -11.15 30.34
C SER A 383 5.67 -9.82 29.57
N CYS A 384 6.74 -9.05 29.53
CA CYS A 384 6.72 -7.78 28.80
C CYS A 384 6.45 -8.01 27.30
N PRO A 385 5.37 -7.46 26.73
CA PRO A 385 5.07 -7.60 25.30
C PRO A 385 5.84 -6.58 24.44
N CYS A 386 7.10 -6.29 24.76
CA CYS A 386 7.91 -5.24 24.14
C CYS A 386 8.03 -5.42 22.63
N ALA A 387 8.31 -6.66 22.18
CA ALA A 387 8.47 -7.02 20.78
C ALA A 387 7.16 -6.93 19.98
N LEU A 388 6.00 -7.11 20.63
CA LEU A 388 4.70 -7.11 19.97
C LEU A 388 4.37 -5.74 19.35
N GLY A 389 4.67 -4.65 20.06
CA GLY A 389 4.43 -3.28 19.60
C GLY A 389 5.25 -2.88 18.38
N LEU A 390 6.37 -3.58 18.11
CA LEU A 390 7.27 -3.32 16.99
C LEU A 390 7.08 -4.30 15.84
N ALA A 391 6.46 -5.44 16.08
CA ALA A 391 6.36 -6.56 15.14
C ALA A 391 5.78 -6.15 13.78
N THR A 392 4.78 -5.30 13.77
CA THR A 392 4.09 -4.84 12.56
C THR A 392 4.64 -3.52 12.02
N PRO A 393 4.78 -2.43 12.82
CA PRO A 393 5.22 -1.15 12.28
C PRO A 393 6.59 -1.21 11.60
N VAL A 394 7.57 -1.89 12.22
CA VAL A 394 8.92 -2.01 11.64
C VAL A 394 8.88 -2.75 10.30
N ALA A 395 8.13 -3.85 10.21
CA ALA A 395 8.02 -4.61 8.96
C ALA A 395 7.33 -3.80 7.85
N ILE A 396 6.28 -3.04 8.18
CA ILE A 396 5.59 -2.17 7.23
C ILE A 396 6.51 -1.06 6.74
N THR A 397 7.17 -0.32 7.65
CA THR A 397 8.07 0.78 7.26
C THR A 397 9.22 0.29 6.38
N VAL A 398 9.80 -0.88 6.68
CA VAL A 398 10.84 -1.47 5.82
C VAL A 398 10.27 -1.87 4.46
N ALA A 399 9.08 -2.45 4.45
CA ALA A 399 8.44 -2.92 3.22
C ALA A 399 8.00 -1.76 2.32
N THR A 400 7.41 -0.68 2.88
CA THR A 400 7.02 0.51 2.12
C THR A 400 8.23 1.23 1.54
N GLY A 401 9.32 1.34 2.33
CA GLY A 401 10.59 1.83 1.82
C GLY A 401 11.12 0.98 0.65
N LYS A 402 11.04 -0.35 0.79
CA LYS A 402 11.49 -1.27 -0.28
C LYS A 402 10.57 -1.23 -1.50
N ALA A 403 9.27 -1.03 -1.32
CA ALA A 403 8.31 -0.83 -2.39
C ALA A 403 8.65 0.42 -3.21
N ALA A 404 8.89 1.55 -2.53
CA ALA A 404 9.25 2.81 -3.16
C ALA A 404 10.55 2.71 -3.97
N GLU A 405 11.59 2.03 -3.46
CA GLU A 405 12.81 1.72 -4.22
C GLU A 405 12.54 0.93 -5.53
N GLN A 406 11.40 0.24 -5.61
CA GLN A 406 10.98 -0.50 -6.80
C GLN A 406 9.96 0.27 -7.66
N GLY A 407 9.72 1.54 -7.38
CA GLY A 407 8.72 2.36 -8.07
C GLY A 407 7.27 2.02 -7.69
N VAL A 408 7.04 1.37 -6.55
CA VAL A 408 5.71 1.03 -6.03
C VAL A 408 5.42 1.88 -4.80
N LEU A 409 4.50 2.82 -4.91
CA LEU A 409 4.10 3.69 -3.81
C LEU A 409 2.85 3.17 -3.13
N VAL A 410 2.94 2.86 -1.85
CA VAL A 410 1.83 2.34 -1.05
C VAL A 410 1.31 3.45 -0.15
N LYS A 411 0.01 3.76 -0.20
CA LYS A 411 -0.60 4.83 0.60
C LYS A 411 -0.96 4.43 2.03
N SER A 412 -1.18 3.14 2.27
CA SER A 412 -1.56 2.70 3.61
C SER A 412 -0.99 1.34 3.99
N ALA A 413 -0.77 1.14 5.29
CA ALA A 413 -0.40 -0.15 5.83
C ALA A 413 -1.48 -1.22 5.59
N ALA A 414 -2.74 -0.80 5.54
CA ALA A 414 -3.87 -1.69 5.26
C ALA A 414 -3.84 -2.19 3.82
N SER A 415 -3.61 -1.30 2.85
CA SER A 415 -3.48 -1.66 1.43
C SER A 415 -2.32 -2.62 1.19
N LEU A 416 -1.16 -2.41 1.89
CA LEU A 416 -0.04 -3.34 1.84
C LEU A 416 -0.42 -4.72 2.40
N GLU A 417 -1.18 -4.79 3.49
CA GLU A 417 -1.62 -6.07 4.07
C GLU A 417 -2.64 -6.75 3.15
N LEU A 418 -3.62 -6.01 2.63
CA LEU A 418 -4.68 -6.53 1.75
C LEU A 418 -4.11 -7.04 0.44
N MET A 419 -3.17 -6.31 -0.20
CA MET A 419 -2.51 -6.73 -1.43
C MET A 419 -1.85 -8.12 -1.29
N GLY A 420 -1.33 -8.46 -0.11
CA GLY A 420 -0.79 -9.79 0.17
C GLY A 420 -1.81 -10.92 0.22
N ARG A 421 -3.09 -10.59 0.32
CA ARG A 421 -4.22 -11.53 0.44
C ARG A 421 -5.13 -11.57 -0.78
N ILE A 422 -4.80 -10.78 -1.81
CA ILE A 422 -5.56 -10.74 -3.06
C ILE A 422 -5.53 -12.11 -3.73
N ASP A 423 -6.70 -12.54 -4.22
CA ASP A 423 -6.91 -13.77 -4.99
C ASP A 423 -7.42 -13.48 -6.42
N THR A 424 -7.89 -12.28 -6.71
CA THR A 424 -8.36 -11.87 -8.04
C THR A 424 -7.77 -10.51 -8.42
N VAL A 425 -7.20 -10.41 -9.63
CA VAL A 425 -6.66 -9.16 -10.18
C VAL A 425 -7.46 -8.80 -11.42
N VAL A 426 -8.15 -7.67 -11.38
CA VAL A 426 -8.90 -7.10 -12.49
C VAL A 426 -8.03 -6.07 -13.17
N LEU A 427 -7.78 -6.26 -14.46
CA LEU A 427 -6.96 -5.38 -15.29
C LEU A 427 -7.85 -4.62 -16.27
N ASP A 428 -7.80 -3.30 -16.26
CA ASP A 428 -8.34 -2.54 -17.39
C ASP A 428 -7.51 -2.86 -18.65
N LYS A 429 -8.12 -2.73 -19.82
CA LYS A 429 -7.40 -2.96 -21.08
C LYS A 429 -6.49 -1.77 -21.44
N THR A 430 -7.11 -0.61 -21.62
CA THR A 430 -6.49 0.56 -22.27
C THR A 430 -5.52 1.26 -21.34
N GLY A 431 -4.28 1.50 -21.78
CA GLY A 431 -3.26 2.13 -20.95
C GLY A 431 -2.69 1.22 -19.85
N THR A 432 -3.36 0.09 -19.52
CA THR A 432 -2.97 -0.87 -18.49
C THR A 432 -2.34 -2.11 -19.11
N VAL A 433 -3.11 -2.97 -19.79
CA VAL A 433 -2.61 -4.14 -20.51
C VAL A 433 -1.98 -3.75 -21.83
N THR A 434 -2.50 -2.68 -22.45
CA THR A 434 -2.02 -2.09 -23.70
C THR A 434 -1.30 -0.76 -23.43
N GLU A 435 -0.62 -0.23 -24.44
CA GLU A 435 0.11 1.04 -24.34
C GLU A 435 -0.83 2.26 -24.17
N GLY A 436 -2.11 2.13 -24.55
CA GLY A 436 -3.09 3.21 -24.54
C GLY A 436 -2.89 4.22 -25.68
N LYS A 437 -2.01 3.90 -26.61
CA LYS A 437 -1.71 4.69 -27.81
C LYS A 437 -1.90 3.81 -29.03
N PRO A 438 -2.98 4.00 -29.79
CA PRO A 438 -3.17 3.27 -31.05
C PRO A 438 -2.00 3.51 -32.02
N ARG A 439 -1.58 2.45 -32.72
CA ARG A 439 -0.53 2.50 -33.73
C ARG A 439 -0.97 1.76 -34.98
N VAL A 440 -0.42 2.17 -36.14
CA VAL A 440 -0.57 1.40 -37.36
C VAL A 440 0.19 0.10 -37.23
N THR A 441 -0.51 -1.03 -37.34
CA THR A 441 0.07 -2.37 -37.21
C THR A 441 0.26 -3.09 -38.51
N ASP A 442 -0.64 -2.87 -39.49
CA ASP A 442 -0.59 -3.50 -40.82
C ASP A 442 -1.07 -2.53 -41.92
N VAL A 443 -0.49 -2.64 -43.08
CA VAL A 443 -0.85 -1.90 -44.28
C VAL A 443 -1.03 -2.89 -45.42
N LEU A 444 -2.25 -3.04 -45.90
CA LEU A 444 -2.60 -3.93 -46.98
C LEU A 444 -2.92 -3.09 -48.23
N CYS A 445 -2.08 -3.15 -49.22
CA CYS A 445 -2.25 -2.39 -50.45
C CYS A 445 -3.15 -3.11 -51.47
N ALA A 446 -3.96 -2.34 -52.23
CA ALA A 446 -4.63 -2.85 -53.43
C ALA A 446 -3.61 -3.08 -54.56
N GLU A 447 -4.04 -3.75 -55.63
CA GLU A 447 -3.19 -3.97 -56.79
C GLU A 447 -2.62 -2.65 -57.34
N ASN A 448 -1.31 -2.61 -57.61
CA ASN A 448 -0.55 -1.46 -58.09
C ASN A 448 -0.44 -0.25 -57.16
N MET A 449 -0.68 -0.43 -55.87
CA MET A 449 -0.49 0.58 -54.84
C MET A 449 0.73 0.23 -53.99
N ASP A 450 1.59 1.20 -53.67
CA ASP A 450 2.67 1.03 -52.71
C ASP A 450 2.25 1.50 -51.29
N GLU A 451 2.89 0.93 -50.29
CA GLU A 451 2.58 1.17 -48.87
C GLU A 451 2.77 2.64 -48.47
N SER A 452 3.83 3.29 -49.01
CA SER A 452 4.16 4.69 -48.68
C SER A 452 3.12 5.65 -49.27
N THR A 453 2.67 5.42 -50.50
CA THR A 453 1.62 6.22 -51.14
C THR A 453 0.27 6.04 -50.45
N LEU A 454 -0.11 4.82 -50.08
CA LEU A 454 -1.33 4.54 -49.34
C LEU A 454 -1.32 5.24 -47.97
N LEU A 455 -0.22 5.13 -47.25
CA LEU A 455 -0.09 5.74 -45.90
C LEU A 455 -0.06 7.27 -46.00
N ALA A 456 0.64 7.86 -47.00
CA ALA A 456 0.67 9.30 -47.20
C ALA A 456 -0.69 9.87 -47.58
N ALA A 457 -1.46 9.16 -48.41
CA ALA A 457 -2.83 9.55 -48.79
C ALA A 457 -3.77 9.51 -47.56
N ALA A 458 -3.73 8.41 -46.78
CA ALA A 458 -4.51 8.26 -45.57
C ALA A 458 -4.15 9.33 -44.51
N ALA A 459 -2.86 9.56 -44.27
CA ALA A 459 -2.40 10.56 -43.32
C ALA A 459 -2.75 12.00 -43.75
N SER A 460 -2.71 12.29 -45.03
CA SER A 460 -3.14 13.59 -45.58
C SER A 460 -4.63 13.84 -45.33
N LEU A 461 -5.46 12.81 -45.55
CA LEU A 461 -6.90 12.81 -45.30
C LEU A 461 -7.21 12.97 -43.81
N GLU A 462 -6.53 12.22 -42.93
CA GLU A 462 -6.79 12.14 -41.48
C GLU A 462 -6.15 13.30 -40.69
N LYS A 463 -5.24 14.08 -41.27
CA LYS A 463 -4.57 15.20 -40.58
C LYS A 463 -5.50 16.23 -39.95
N PRO A 464 -6.67 16.57 -40.50
CA PRO A 464 -7.63 17.47 -39.86
C PRO A 464 -8.54 16.77 -38.84
N SER A 465 -8.48 15.45 -38.71
CA SER A 465 -9.34 14.66 -37.81
C SER A 465 -8.77 14.64 -36.38
N GLU A 466 -9.62 14.82 -35.39
CA GLU A 466 -9.27 14.70 -33.96
C GLU A 466 -9.40 13.27 -33.42
N HIS A 467 -9.73 12.32 -34.31
CA HIS A 467 -9.95 10.94 -33.86
C HIS A 467 -8.63 10.22 -33.48
N PRO A 468 -8.55 9.42 -32.40
CA PRO A 468 -7.31 8.74 -32.01
C PRO A 468 -6.71 7.83 -33.07
N LEU A 469 -7.54 7.20 -33.92
CA LEU A 469 -7.07 6.38 -35.03
C LEU A 469 -6.39 7.23 -36.10
N ALA A 470 -6.89 8.45 -36.35
CA ALA A 470 -6.31 9.40 -37.29
C ALA A 470 -4.91 9.84 -36.82
N ALA A 471 -4.76 10.17 -35.54
CA ALA A 471 -3.48 10.53 -34.93
C ALA A 471 -2.43 9.43 -35.16
N ALA A 472 -2.82 8.15 -35.00
CA ALA A 472 -1.93 7.01 -35.24
C ALA A 472 -1.41 6.92 -36.69
N ILE A 473 -2.29 7.16 -37.66
CA ILE A 473 -1.93 7.13 -39.09
C ILE A 473 -1.02 8.30 -39.44
N VAL A 474 -1.31 9.50 -38.93
CA VAL A 474 -0.49 10.70 -39.15
C VAL A 474 0.89 10.55 -38.50
N GLU A 475 0.96 10.04 -37.27
CA GLU A 475 2.23 9.81 -36.57
C GLU A 475 3.12 8.81 -37.34
N GLU A 476 2.54 7.70 -37.83
CA GLU A 476 3.30 6.70 -38.58
C GLU A 476 3.80 7.26 -39.91
N ALA A 477 3.01 8.07 -40.62
CA ALA A 477 3.45 8.73 -41.86
C ALA A 477 4.60 9.73 -41.60
N LEU A 478 4.52 10.50 -40.50
CA LEU A 478 5.59 11.44 -40.11
C LEU A 478 6.85 10.67 -39.67
N ARG A 479 6.73 9.58 -38.96
CA ARG A 479 7.85 8.70 -38.54
C ARG A 479 8.59 8.15 -39.79
N ARG A 480 7.85 7.84 -40.84
CA ARG A 480 8.43 7.41 -42.12
C ARG A 480 8.86 8.58 -43.01
N ALA A 481 8.78 9.82 -42.53
CA ALA A 481 9.10 11.06 -43.25
C ALA A 481 8.35 11.19 -44.59
N LEU A 482 7.09 10.73 -44.65
CA LEU A 482 6.27 10.77 -45.86
C LEU A 482 5.71 12.20 -46.10
N PRO A 483 5.65 12.70 -47.34
CA PRO A 483 5.08 14.00 -47.64
C PRO A 483 3.56 13.97 -47.49
N LEU A 484 3.01 14.88 -46.69
CA LEU A 484 1.56 15.05 -46.53
C LEU A 484 1.05 16.17 -47.41
N GLN A 485 -0.01 15.89 -48.19
CA GLN A 485 -0.66 16.86 -49.07
C GLN A 485 -1.73 17.67 -48.31
N PRO A 486 -1.91 18.95 -48.58
CA PRO A 486 -3.02 19.72 -48.03
C PRO A 486 -4.36 19.23 -48.60
N VAL A 487 -5.36 19.06 -47.72
CA VAL A 487 -6.71 18.64 -48.12
C VAL A 487 -7.71 19.78 -47.91
N THR A 488 -8.75 19.77 -48.71
CA THR A 488 -9.87 20.71 -48.67
C THR A 488 -11.20 19.95 -48.56
N ALA A 489 -12.29 20.65 -48.21
CA ALA A 489 -13.61 20.07 -48.07
C ALA A 489 -13.67 18.81 -47.15
N PHE A 490 -12.92 18.85 -46.04
CA PHE A 490 -12.95 17.78 -45.06
C PHE A 490 -14.36 17.65 -44.45
N SER A 491 -14.86 16.44 -44.40
CA SER A 491 -16.15 16.11 -43.76
C SER A 491 -16.06 14.76 -43.06
N ALA A 492 -16.61 14.69 -41.86
CA ALA A 492 -16.71 13.45 -41.05
C ALA A 492 -18.15 12.96 -41.02
N VAL A 493 -18.32 11.66 -41.24
CA VAL A 493 -19.60 10.95 -41.09
C VAL A 493 -19.55 10.13 -39.81
N ALA A 494 -20.38 10.47 -38.86
CA ALA A 494 -20.39 9.80 -37.52
C ALA A 494 -20.63 8.29 -37.67
N GLY A 495 -19.71 7.48 -37.09
CA GLY A 495 -19.78 6.01 -37.15
C GLY A 495 -19.45 5.39 -38.50
N GLY A 496 -19.11 6.20 -39.52
CA GLY A 496 -18.76 5.73 -40.91
C GLY A 496 -17.30 5.96 -41.25
N GLY A 497 -16.92 7.22 -41.42
CA GLY A 497 -15.58 7.58 -41.83
C GLY A 497 -15.42 9.06 -42.16
N VAL A 498 -14.35 9.40 -42.85
CA VAL A 498 -14.02 10.77 -43.26
C VAL A 498 -13.82 10.85 -44.77
N THR A 499 -14.10 12.02 -45.31
CA THR A 499 -13.85 12.34 -46.72
C THR A 499 -13.20 13.71 -46.84
N ALA A 500 -12.28 13.87 -47.79
CA ALA A 500 -11.72 15.17 -48.19
C ALA A 500 -11.22 15.16 -49.61
N LYS A 501 -10.87 16.32 -50.12
CA LYS A 501 -10.34 16.48 -51.46
C LYS A 501 -8.86 16.91 -51.38
N ALA A 502 -7.97 16.05 -51.91
CA ALA A 502 -6.55 16.35 -52.08
C ALA A 502 -6.31 16.67 -53.57
N GLU A 503 -5.99 17.93 -53.87
CA GLU A 503 -5.90 18.41 -55.28
C GLU A 503 -7.14 18.01 -56.09
N ASN A 504 -7.00 17.01 -56.98
CA ASN A 504 -8.09 16.50 -57.87
C ASN A 504 -8.61 15.12 -57.46
N VAL A 505 -8.14 14.56 -56.32
CA VAL A 505 -8.54 13.24 -55.81
C VAL A 505 -9.47 13.40 -54.64
N VAL A 506 -10.63 12.76 -54.70
CA VAL A 506 -11.52 12.62 -53.52
C VAL A 506 -11.07 11.41 -52.73
N LEU A 507 -10.56 11.63 -51.54
CA LEU A 507 -10.12 10.60 -50.62
C LEU A 507 -11.22 10.26 -49.61
N LEU A 508 -11.35 8.97 -49.28
CA LEU A 508 -12.24 8.45 -48.26
C LEU A 508 -11.45 7.52 -47.33
N ALA A 509 -11.72 7.60 -46.04
CA ALA A 509 -11.26 6.62 -45.04
C ALA A 509 -12.43 6.25 -44.13
N GLY A 510 -12.60 4.96 -43.86
CA GLY A 510 -13.69 4.55 -43.00
C GLY A 510 -13.86 3.03 -42.90
N ASN A 511 -14.98 2.61 -42.35
CA ASN A 511 -15.32 1.20 -42.23
C ASN A 511 -15.89 0.65 -43.57
N GLU A 512 -16.02 -0.66 -43.66
CA GLU A 512 -16.53 -1.36 -44.84
C GLU A 512 -17.88 -0.82 -45.32
N ARG A 513 -18.82 -0.63 -44.36
CA ARG A 513 -20.15 -0.08 -44.68
C ARG A 513 -20.06 1.32 -45.30
N PHE A 514 -19.16 2.17 -44.83
CA PHE A 514 -18.98 3.50 -45.40
C PHE A 514 -18.43 3.45 -46.84
N MET A 515 -17.60 2.44 -47.15
CA MET A 515 -17.14 2.20 -48.54
C MET A 515 -18.28 1.76 -49.42
N ASP A 516 -19.10 0.80 -48.99
CA ASP A 516 -20.28 0.33 -49.72
C ASP A 516 -21.29 1.46 -49.95
N ASP A 517 -21.60 2.27 -48.92
CA ASP A 517 -22.52 3.42 -49.02
C ASP A 517 -21.97 4.52 -49.96
N SER A 518 -20.65 4.62 -50.09
CA SER A 518 -19.97 5.54 -51.00
C SER A 518 -19.72 5.00 -52.41
N GLY A 519 -20.18 3.77 -52.70
CA GLY A 519 -20.08 3.13 -54.03
C GLY A 519 -18.67 2.63 -54.37
N VAL A 520 -17.80 2.43 -53.36
CA VAL A 520 -16.46 1.87 -53.55
C VAL A 520 -16.51 0.35 -53.55
N ALA A 521 -16.11 -0.29 -54.65
CA ALA A 521 -16.05 -1.74 -54.70
C ALA A 521 -14.86 -2.29 -53.91
N VAL A 522 -15.16 -3.08 -52.89
CA VAL A 522 -14.16 -3.81 -52.06
C VAL A 522 -14.08 -5.25 -52.55
N SER A 523 -12.88 -5.72 -52.92
CA SER A 523 -12.70 -7.11 -53.38
C SER A 523 -12.91 -8.09 -52.19
N GLU A 524 -13.40 -9.31 -52.49
CA GLU A 524 -13.61 -10.36 -51.50
C GLU A 524 -12.31 -10.73 -50.78
N ALA A 525 -11.18 -10.72 -51.50
CA ALA A 525 -9.87 -10.95 -50.87
C ALA A 525 -9.53 -9.90 -49.82
N MET A 526 -9.82 -8.62 -50.09
CA MET A 526 -9.55 -7.53 -49.15
C MET A 526 -10.52 -7.52 -47.97
N ARG A 527 -11.80 -7.88 -48.21
CA ARG A 527 -12.80 -8.11 -47.13
C ARG A 527 -12.35 -9.20 -46.17
N SER A 528 -11.95 -10.37 -46.73
CA SER A 528 -11.46 -11.51 -45.92
C SER A 528 -10.19 -11.15 -45.15
N ALA A 529 -9.26 -10.39 -45.73
CA ALA A 529 -8.04 -9.93 -45.08
C ALA A 529 -8.37 -8.95 -43.94
N ALA A 530 -9.26 -7.97 -44.17
CA ALA A 530 -9.70 -7.03 -43.14
C ALA A 530 -10.48 -7.75 -42.01
N ALA A 531 -11.30 -8.74 -42.32
CA ALA A 531 -11.99 -9.55 -41.34
C ALA A 531 -11.02 -10.31 -40.42
N LYS A 532 -9.94 -10.88 -40.94
CA LYS A 532 -8.88 -11.52 -40.17
C LYS A 532 -8.17 -10.53 -39.22
N LEU A 533 -7.87 -9.33 -39.71
CA LEU A 533 -7.29 -8.28 -38.88
C LEU A 533 -8.24 -7.89 -37.74
N ALA A 534 -9.56 -7.82 -38.01
CA ALA A 534 -10.56 -7.57 -36.98
C ALA A 534 -10.70 -8.73 -35.99
N GLU A 535 -10.53 -10.00 -36.42
CA GLU A 535 -10.46 -11.17 -35.56
C GLU A 535 -9.24 -11.16 -34.63
N ASP A 536 -8.13 -10.56 -35.08
CA ASP A 536 -6.91 -10.32 -34.30
C ASP A 536 -7.02 -9.11 -33.36
N GLY A 537 -8.20 -8.48 -33.25
CA GLY A 537 -8.46 -7.36 -32.36
C GLY A 537 -8.00 -6.00 -32.88
N LYS A 538 -7.65 -5.90 -34.18
CA LYS A 538 -7.26 -4.67 -34.84
C LYS A 538 -8.46 -3.97 -35.48
N THR A 539 -8.35 -2.66 -35.71
CA THR A 539 -9.39 -1.87 -36.39
C THR A 539 -8.96 -1.63 -37.84
N PRO A 540 -9.53 -2.34 -38.80
CA PRO A 540 -9.23 -2.09 -40.22
C PRO A 540 -9.98 -0.85 -40.72
N LEU A 541 -9.23 0.07 -41.34
CA LEU A 541 -9.73 1.27 -42.00
C LEU A 541 -9.49 1.11 -43.49
N PHE A 542 -10.56 1.14 -44.25
CA PHE A 542 -10.51 1.10 -45.73
C PHE A 542 -10.20 2.51 -46.26
N ILE A 543 -9.28 2.61 -47.15
CA ILE A 543 -8.86 3.87 -47.78
C ILE A 543 -9.18 3.80 -49.29
N ALA A 544 -9.86 4.82 -49.79
CA ALA A 544 -10.20 4.89 -51.21
C ALA A 544 -9.88 6.25 -51.82
N GLY A 545 -9.64 6.30 -53.11
CA GLY A 545 -9.40 7.50 -53.90
C GLY A 545 -10.17 7.48 -55.21
N ASN A 546 -10.94 8.54 -55.53
CA ASN A 546 -11.77 8.66 -56.75
C ASN A 546 -12.68 7.43 -56.98
N GLY A 547 -13.25 6.85 -55.91
CA GLY A 547 -14.15 5.69 -56.01
C GLY A 547 -13.45 4.32 -56.16
N ALA A 548 -12.13 4.26 -56.17
CA ALA A 548 -11.37 3.01 -56.18
C ALA A 548 -10.70 2.75 -54.83
N LEU A 549 -10.73 1.50 -54.36
CA LEU A 549 -10.05 1.09 -53.13
C LEU A 549 -8.53 1.19 -53.33
N LEU A 550 -7.84 1.92 -52.43
CA LEU A 550 -6.38 2.03 -52.40
C LEU A 550 -5.78 0.95 -51.48
N GLY A 551 -6.48 0.60 -50.38
CA GLY A 551 -6.02 -0.43 -49.45
C GLY A 551 -6.72 -0.37 -48.11
N VAL A 552 -6.20 -1.14 -47.15
CA VAL A 552 -6.66 -1.20 -45.76
C VAL A 552 -5.49 -0.94 -44.85
N ILE A 553 -5.68 -0.03 -43.89
CA ILE A 553 -4.72 0.24 -42.81
C ILE A 553 -5.34 -0.27 -41.51
N ALA A 554 -4.64 -1.15 -40.82
CA ALA A 554 -5.08 -1.61 -39.50
C ALA A 554 -4.40 -0.80 -38.40
N VAL A 555 -5.20 -0.34 -37.45
CA VAL A 555 -4.75 0.37 -36.27
C VAL A 555 -5.18 -0.41 -35.05
N ALA A 556 -4.28 -0.58 -34.10
CA ALA A 556 -4.58 -1.24 -32.81
C ALA A 556 -3.83 -0.58 -31.66
N ASP A 557 -4.41 -0.69 -30.47
CA ASP A 557 -3.73 -0.40 -29.23
C ASP A 557 -2.90 -1.64 -28.87
N VAL A 558 -1.58 -1.49 -28.88
CA VAL A 558 -0.63 -2.60 -28.80
C VAL A 558 -0.50 -3.08 -27.37
N VAL A 559 -0.51 -4.41 -27.17
CA VAL A 559 -0.24 -5.03 -25.87
C VAL A 559 1.20 -4.73 -25.44
N LYS A 560 1.40 -4.31 -24.18
CA LYS A 560 2.75 -4.09 -23.63
C LYS A 560 3.55 -5.39 -23.61
N GLU A 561 4.84 -5.29 -23.83
CA GLU A 561 5.74 -6.45 -23.93
C GLU A 561 5.74 -7.34 -22.69
N ASP A 562 5.55 -6.75 -21.51
CA ASP A 562 5.57 -7.43 -20.22
C ASP A 562 4.21 -7.96 -19.76
N SER A 563 3.09 -7.61 -20.44
CA SER A 563 1.73 -7.96 -20.02
C SER A 563 1.50 -9.46 -19.88
N ALA A 564 1.86 -10.23 -20.88
CA ALA A 564 1.70 -11.68 -20.86
C ALA A 564 2.56 -12.34 -19.75
N GLN A 565 3.78 -11.83 -19.56
CA GLN A 565 4.66 -12.30 -18.50
C GLN A 565 4.12 -11.99 -17.10
N ALA A 566 3.60 -10.78 -16.91
CA ALA A 566 3.02 -10.36 -15.63
C ALA A 566 1.76 -11.17 -15.28
N ILE A 567 0.89 -11.39 -16.27
CA ILE A 567 -0.34 -12.19 -16.10
C ILE A 567 0.02 -13.64 -15.73
N ALA A 568 0.98 -14.25 -16.43
CA ALA A 568 1.45 -15.58 -16.08
C ALA A 568 2.02 -15.66 -14.66
N ALA A 569 2.79 -14.63 -14.24
CA ALA A 569 3.37 -14.57 -12.90
C ALA A 569 2.31 -14.39 -11.81
N LEU A 570 1.26 -13.61 -12.04
CA LEU A 570 0.12 -13.45 -11.13
C LEU A 570 -0.65 -14.77 -10.97
N ARG A 571 -0.86 -15.51 -12.07
CA ARG A 571 -1.47 -16.84 -12.06
C ARG A 571 -0.62 -17.86 -11.29
N ASP A 572 0.69 -17.84 -11.47
CA ASP A 572 1.63 -18.68 -10.69
C ASP A 572 1.59 -18.36 -9.19
N MET A 573 1.23 -17.13 -8.85
CA MET A 573 0.98 -16.73 -7.46
C MET A 573 -0.40 -17.16 -6.94
N GLY A 574 -1.24 -17.81 -7.76
CA GLY A 574 -2.58 -18.28 -7.42
C GLY A 574 -3.65 -17.19 -7.48
N CYS A 575 -3.42 -16.13 -8.26
CA CYS A 575 -4.44 -15.10 -8.52
C CYS A 575 -5.19 -15.44 -9.81
N GLU A 576 -6.52 -15.31 -9.81
CA GLU A 576 -7.32 -15.24 -11.03
C GLU A 576 -7.10 -13.87 -11.68
N VAL A 577 -6.89 -13.85 -13.00
CA VAL A 577 -6.71 -12.60 -13.74
C VAL A 577 -7.89 -12.36 -14.65
N VAL A 578 -8.54 -11.22 -14.46
CA VAL A 578 -9.74 -10.80 -15.18
C VAL A 578 -9.42 -9.58 -16.04
N LEU A 579 -9.73 -9.63 -17.34
CA LEU A 579 -9.65 -8.47 -18.23
C LEU A 579 -11.00 -7.77 -18.25
N LEU A 580 -11.01 -6.47 -17.94
CA LEU A 580 -12.18 -5.61 -17.96
C LEU A 580 -12.04 -4.56 -19.07
N THR A 581 -13.00 -4.47 -19.99
CA THR A 581 -12.90 -3.52 -21.12
C THR A 581 -14.26 -3.07 -21.64
N GLY A 582 -14.30 -1.82 -22.16
CA GLY A 582 -15.43 -1.29 -22.91
C GLY A 582 -15.52 -1.77 -24.35
N ASP A 583 -14.47 -2.43 -24.86
CA ASP A 583 -14.40 -2.91 -26.24
C ASP A 583 -15.44 -4.00 -26.52
N ASN A 584 -15.66 -4.20 -27.82
CA ASN A 584 -16.48 -5.30 -28.27
C ASN A 584 -15.85 -6.66 -27.87
N ARG A 585 -16.70 -7.67 -27.79
CA ARG A 585 -16.33 -9.01 -27.32
C ARG A 585 -15.19 -9.64 -28.14
N ARG A 586 -15.19 -9.47 -29.47
CA ARG A 586 -14.18 -10.07 -30.36
C ARG A 586 -12.78 -9.53 -30.07
N THR A 587 -12.64 -8.22 -29.97
CA THR A 587 -11.37 -7.55 -29.64
C THR A 587 -10.87 -7.97 -28.25
N ALA A 588 -11.79 -8.01 -27.26
CA ALA A 588 -11.46 -8.42 -25.90
C ALA A 588 -10.97 -9.88 -25.83
N GLU A 589 -11.61 -10.79 -26.56
CA GLU A 589 -11.20 -12.21 -26.66
C GLU A 589 -9.85 -12.38 -27.37
N ALA A 590 -9.58 -11.58 -28.41
CA ALA A 590 -8.29 -11.61 -29.13
C ALA A 590 -7.14 -11.23 -28.19
N ILE A 591 -7.27 -10.11 -27.47
CA ILE A 591 -6.29 -9.66 -26.50
C ILE A 591 -6.14 -10.66 -25.36
N ALA A 592 -7.25 -11.18 -24.84
CA ALA A 592 -7.27 -12.16 -23.76
C ALA A 592 -6.49 -13.44 -24.13
N ARG A 593 -6.65 -13.93 -25.36
CA ARG A 593 -5.86 -15.07 -25.87
C ARG A 593 -4.38 -14.74 -25.96
N GLN A 594 -4.04 -13.52 -26.40
CA GLN A 594 -2.66 -13.08 -26.57
C GLN A 594 -1.94 -12.99 -25.22
N VAL A 595 -2.61 -12.47 -24.17
CA VAL A 595 -1.98 -12.27 -22.85
C VAL A 595 -2.24 -13.39 -21.85
N GLY A 596 -3.19 -14.28 -22.11
CA GLY A 596 -3.44 -15.48 -21.31
C GLY A 596 -4.23 -15.23 -20.02
N VAL A 597 -5.22 -14.31 -20.02
CA VAL A 597 -6.10 -14.08 -18.87
C VAL A 597 -7.10 -15.23 -18.68
N ASP A 598 -7.64 -15.36 -17.44
CA ASP A 598 -8.57 -16.43 -17.09
C ASP A 598 -10.01 -16.09 -17.45
N ARG A 599 -10.38 -14.81 -17.29
CA ARG A 599 -11.77 -14.34 -17.46
C ARG A 599 -11.77 -12.99 -18.19
N VAL A 600 -12.79 -12.76 -19.01
CA VAL A 600 -13.00 -11.50 -19.76
C VAL A 600 -14.38 -10.95 -19.46
N ILE A 601 -14.47 -9.66 -19.16
CA ILE A 601 -15.71 -8.90 -19.03
C ILE A 601 -15.62 -7.78 -20.08
N ALA A 602 -16.38 -7.92 -21.17
CA ALA A 602 -16.36 -7.01 -22.31
C ALA A 602 -17.60 -6.10 -22.35
N GLN A 603 -17.55 -5.05 -23.17
CA GLN A 603 -18.65 -4.09 -23.41
C GLN A 603 -19.13 -3.39 -22.13
N VAL A 604 -18.23 -3.12 -21.19
CA VAL A 604 -18.52 -2.48 -19.91
C VAL A 604 -18.43 -0.97 -20.06
N LEU A 605 -19.48 -0.25 -19.71
CA LEU A 605 -19.46 1.21 -19.66
C LEU A 605 -18.61 1.69 -18.47
N PRO A 606 -17.98 2.87 -18.55
CA PRO A 606 -17.15 3.38 -17.47
C PRO A 606 -17.85 3.38 -16.09
N GLN A 607 -19.12 3.77 -16.05
CA GLN A 607 -19.93 3.79 -14.83
C GLN A 607 -20.24 2.39 -14.26
N ASP A 608 -20.16 1.33 -15.07
CA ASP A 608 -20.49 -0.04 -14.68
C ASP A 608 -19.27 -0.83 -14.21
N LYS A 609 -18.05 -0.32 -14.42
CA LYS A 609 -16.80 -0.97 -13.98
C LYS A 609 -16.80 -1.26 -12.48
N ALA A 610 -17.26 -0.31 -11.66
CA ALA A 610 -17.38 -0.51 -10.21
C ALA A 610 -18.35 -1.64 -9.84
N ARG A 611 -19.48 -1.78 -10.58
CA ARG A 611 -20.42 -2.90 -10.35
C ARG A 611 -19.81 -4.25 -10.69
N CYS A 612 -18.97 -4.35 -11.72
CA CYS A 612 -18.26 -5.57 -12.05
C CYS A 612 -17.31 -5.99 -10.90
N VAL A 613 -16.61 -5.02 -10.31
CA VAL A 613 -15.75 -5.26 -9.13
C VAL A 613 -16.59 -5.74 -7.94
N GLN A 614 -17.74 -5.08 -7.64
CA GLN A 614 -18.64 -5.49 -6.57
C GLN A 614 -19.22 -6.90 -6.78
N ALA A 615 -19.52 -7.27 -8.03
CA ALA A 615 -19.99 -8.61 -8.35
C ALA A 615 -18.95 -9.67 -7.99
N LEU A 616 -17.67 -9.44 -8.34
CA LEU A 616 -16.57 -10.34 -7.98
C LEU A 616 -16.37 -10.42 -6.45
N GLN A 617 -16.49 -9.30 -5.75
CA GLN A 617 -16.42 -9.27 -4.28
C GLN A 617 -17.59 -10.05 -3.65
N SER A 618 -18.79 -9.98 -4.27
CA SER A 618 -19.97 -10.73 -3.83
C SER A 618 -19.81 -12.23 -4.02
N GLU A 619 -18.96 -12.69 -4.96
CA GLU A 619 -18.51 -14.08 -5.09
C GLU A 619 -17.57 -14.53 -3.94
N GLY A 620 -17.27 -13.63 -3.00
CA GLY A 620 -16.34 -13.88 -1.88
C GLY A 620 -14.87 -13.68 -2.24
N LYS A 621 -14.57 -13.09 -3.39
CA LYS A 621 -13.19 -12.82 -3.87
C LYS A 621 -12.66 -11.51 -3.31
N ARG A 622 -11.35 -11.48 -3.09
CA ARG A 622 -10.61 -10.25 -2.74
C ARG A 622 -9.97 -9.69 -4.00
N VAL A 623 -10.48 -8.55 -4.42
CA VAL A 623 -10.22 -7.97 -5.73
C VAL A 623 -9.19 -6.85 -5.65
N ALA A 624 -8.12 -6.95 -6.45
CA ALA A 624 -7.29 -5.82 -6.81
C ALA A 624 -7.73 -5.31 -8.19
N MET A 625 -8.07 -4.03 -8.29
CA MET A 625 -8.37 -3.36 -9.57
C MET A 625 -7.15 -2.57 -10.01
N VAL A 626 -6.77 -2.72 -11.29
CA VAL A 626 -5.65 -1.99 -11.90
C VAL A 626 -6.15 -1.19 -13.09
N GLY A 627 -5.87 0.09 -13.12
CA GLY A 627 -6.29 1.00 -14.18
C GLY A 627 -5.41 2.25 -14.28
N ASP A 628 -5.69 3.11 -15.26
CA ASP A 628 -4.98 4.39 -15.45
C ASP A 628 -5.50 5.55 -14.59
N GLY A 629 -6.61 5.36 -13.93
CA GLY A 629 -7.19 6.21 -12.89
C GLY A 629 -8.22 7.23 -13.36
N ILE A 630 -8.27 7.66 -14.60
CA ILE A 630 -9.23 8.70 -15.03
C ILE A 630 -10.64 8.11 -15.15
N ASN A 631 -10.80 7.05 -15.92
CA ASN A 631 -12.07 6.39 -16.15
C ASN A 631 -12.39 5.29 -15.12
N ASP A 632 -11.37 4.83 -14.41
CA ASP A 632 -11.41 3.70 -13.49
C ASP A 632 -11.53 4.10 -12.02
N ALA A 633 -11.46 5.39 -11.70
CA ALA A 633 -11.48 5.88 -10.33
C ALA A 633 -12.60 5.28 -9.46
N PRO A 634 -13.86 5.16 -9.90
CA PRO A 634 -14.90 4.50 -9.11
C PRO A 634 -14.62 3.02 -8.87
N ALA A 635 -14.04 2.31 -9.83
CA ALA A 635 -13.70 0.89 -9.71
C ALA A 635 -12.48 0.68 -8.80
N LEU A 636 -11.47 1.57 -8.87
CA LEU A 636 -10.29 1.56 -8.02
C LEU A 636 -10.67 1.75 -6.54
N VAL A 637 -11.56 2.72 -6.25
CA VAL A 637 -12.04 2.97 -4.88
C VAL A 637 -12.93 1.82 -4.36
N THR A 638 -13.64 1.13 -5.25
CA THR A 638 -14.55 0.04 -4.87
C THR A 638 -13.81 -1.26 -4.57
N ALA A 639 -12.66 -1.50 -5.20
CA ALA A 639 -11.87 -2.71 -5.01
C ALA A 639 -11.32 -2.81 -3.57
N ASP A 640 -10.91 -4.02 -3.14
CA ASP A 640 -10.20 -4.20 -1.87
C ASP A 640 -8.84 -3.51 -1.89
N VAL A 641 -8.21 -3.44 -3.07
CA VAL A 641 -7.00 -2.65 -3.34
C VAL A 641 -7.07 -2.06 -4.75
N GLY A 642 -7.07 -0.74 -4.86
CA GLY A 642 -6.95 -0.03 -6.12
C GLY A 642 -5.49 0.23 -6.47
N LEU A 643 -5.06 -0.12 -7.69
CA LEU A 643 -3.72 0.16 -8.20
C LEU A 643 -3.81 1.08 -9.43
N ALA A 644 -3.17 2.25 -9.37
CA ALA A 644 -3.01 3.12 -10.53
C ALA A 644 -1.68 2.84 -11.22
N ILE A 645 -1.69 2.70 -12.55
CA ILE A 645 -0.50 2.47 -13.36
C ILE A 645 -0.07 3.76 -14.07
N GLY A 646 1.22 4.08 -13.96
CA GLY A 646 1.79 5.31 -14.52
C GLY A 646 1.57 6.55 -13.64
N ALA A 647 2.58 7.37 -13.49
CA ALA A 647 2.54 8.59 -12.67
C ALA A 647 1.73 9.76 -13.29
N GLY A 648 0.77 9.45 -14.17
CA GLY A 648 0.27 10.39 -15.18
C GLY A 648 -0.80 11.38 -14.72
N THR A 649 -1.63 11.09 -13.72
CA THR A 649 -2.74 11.99 -13.35
C THR A 649 -2.92 12.09 -11.84
N ASP A 650 -3.19 13.32 -11.38
CA ASP A 650 -3.47 13.57 -9.96
C ASP A 650 -4.69 12.76 -9.47
N VAL A 651 -5.68 12.54 -10.35
CA VAL A 651 -6.88 11.73 -10.08
C VAL A 651 -6.54 10.26 -9.81
N ALA A 652 -5.60 9.70 -10.57
CA ALA A 652 -5.14 8.33 -10.35
C ALA A 652 -4.43 8.18 -9.01
N ILE A 653 -3.54 9.13 -8.70
CA ILE A 653 -2.83 9.18 -7.42
C ILE A 653 -3.85 9.31 -6.28
N GLU A 654 -4.90 10.10 -6.42
CA GLU A 654 -5.88 10.32 -5.35
C GLU A 654 -6.77 9.10 -5.11
N SER A 655 -7.20 8.41 -6.16
CA SER A 655 -8.19 7.33 -6.12
C SER A 655 -7.60 5.95 -5.77
N ALA A 656 -6.32 5.70 -6.05
CA ALA A 656 -5.71 4.39 -5.84
C ALA A 656 -5.09 4.24 -4.45
N ASP A 657 -5.01 3.01 -3.94
CA ASP A 657 -4.31 2.62 -2.72
C ASP A 657 -2.81 2.43 -2.94
N ILE A 658 -2.44 1.98 -4.14
CA ILE A 658 -1.06 1.74 -4.56
C ILE A 658 -0.87 2.42 -5.91
N VAL A 659 0.22 3.17 -6.05
CA VAL A 659 0.59 3.84 -7.31
C VAL A 659 1.86 3.19 -7.85
N LEU A 660 1.79 2.74 -9.09
CA LEU A 660 2.90 2.18 -9.84
C LEU A 660 3.52 3.30 -10.68
N MET A 661 4.75 3.70 -10.34
CA MET A 661 5.43 4.82 -10.99
C MET A 661 5.78 4.52 -12.44
N ARG A 662 6.02 3.25 -12.75
CA ARG A 662 6.29 2.76 -14.10
C ARG A 662 5.01 2.26 -14.76
N SER A 663 5.03 2.28 -16.09
CA SER A 663 3.92 1.72 -16.88
C SER A 663 4.03 0.20 -17.08
N SER A 664 4.69 -0.52 -16.17
CA SER A 664 4.97 -1.96 -16.24
C SER A 664 3.99 -2.77 -15.40
N LEU A 665 3.35 -3.77 -15.98
CA LEU A 665 2.49 -4.72 -15.24
C LEU A 665 3.28 -5.62 -14.29
N MET A 666 4.58 -5.79 -14.51
CA MET A 666 5.44 -6.55 -13.58
C MET A 666 5.52 -5.91 -12.20
N ASP A 667 5.25 -4.61 -12.08
CA ASP A 667 5.24 -3.93 -10.78
C ASP A 667 4.06 -4.37 -9.90
N ILE A 668 2.96 -4.83 -10.50
CA ILE A 668 1.83 -5.46 -9.76
C ILE A 668 2.30 -6.77 -9.12
N VAL A 669 3.07 -7.56 -9.88
CA VAL A 669 3.65 -8.83 -9.39
C VAL A 669 4.59 -8.54 -8.23
N ASP A 670 5.44 -7.53 -8.36
CA ASP A 670 6.39 -7.13 -7.31
C ASP A 670 5.65 -6.60 -6.07
N ALA A 671 4.62 -5.78 -6.24
CA ALA A 671 3.76 -5.31 -5.16
C ALA A 671 3.11 -6.47 -4.39
N ALA A 672 2.50 -7.42 -5.09
CA ALA A 672 1.87 -8.59 -4.49
C ALA A 672 2.88 -9.51 -3.79
N ALA A 673 4.03 -9.75 -4.40
CA ALA A 673 5.08 -10.61 -3.86
C ALA A 673 5.71 -10.01 -2.59
N LEU A 674 6.04 -8.71 -2.61
CA LEU A 674 6.57 -7.98 -1.46
C LEU A 674 5.56 -7.94 -0.33
N SER A 675 4.29 -7.70 -0.65
CA SER A 675 3.20 -7.69 0.31
C SER A 675 3.04 -9.04 1.00
N ARG A 676 3.04 -10.16 0.25
CA ARG A 676 3.03 -11.53 0.79
C ARG A 676 4.23 -11.82 1.69
N ALA A 677 5.41 -11.33 1.29
CA ALA A 677 6.63 -11.46 2.09
C ALA A 677 6.50 -10.67 3.40
N THR A 678 5.93 -9.47 3.35
CA THR A 678 5.70 -8.60 4.51
C THR A 678 4.72 -9.23 5.49
N VAL A 679 3.57 -9.70 5.01
CA VAL A 679 2.56 -10.36 5.85
C VAL A 679 3.14 -11.62 6.51
N ARG A 680 3.93 -12.41 5.79
CA ARG A 680 4.64 -13.57 6.35
C ARG A 680 5.64 -13.16 7.44
N ASN A 681 6.40 -12.10 7.20
CA ASN A 681 7.35 -11.55 8.17
C ASN A 681 6.63 -11.08 9.45
N ILE A 682 5.53 -10.34 9.31
CA ILE A 682 4.71 -9.88 10.44
C ILE A 682 4.18 -11.07 11.24
N ARG A 683 3.66 -12.11 10.59
CA ARG A 683 3.17 -13.32 11.27
C ARG A 683 4.29 -14.03 12.03
N GLN A 684 5.50 -14.12 11.46
CA GLN A 684 6.68 -14.66 12.14
C GLN A 684 7.04 -13.82 13.36
N ASN A 685 7.07 -12.50 13.23
CA ASN A 685 7.36 -11.59 14.32
C ASN A 685 6.35 -11.74 15.48
N LEU A 686 5.06 -11.80 15.16
CA LEU A 686 4.00 -11.99 16.15
C LEU A 686 4.10 -13.37 16.81
N PHE A 687 4.34 -14.43 16.03
CA PHE A 687 4.54 -15.77 16.57
C PHE A 687 5.67 -15.78 17.61
N TRP A 688 6.85 -15.27 17.26
CA TRP A 688 7.97 -15.25 18.20
C TRP A 688 7.73 -14.33 19.38
N ALA A 689 7.04 -13.19 19.20
CA ALA A 689 6.69 -12.27 20.27
C ALA A 689 5.76 -12.90 21.32
N PHE A 690 4.93 -13.87 20.95
CA PHE A 690 4.06 -14.57 21.90
C PHE A 690 4.65 -15.88 22.40
N PHE A 691 5.38 -16.60 21.57
CA PHE A 691 5.84 -17.95 21.86
C PHE A 691 6.73 -18.03 23.10
N TYR A 692 7.69 -17.12 23.22
CA TYR A 692 8.57 -17.13 24.40
C TYR A 692 7.84 -16.73 25.69
N ASN A 693 6.83 -15.84 25.61
CA ASN A 693 5.98 -15.50 26.74
C ASN A 693 5.10 -16.68 27.16
N ALA A 694 4.51 -17.39 26.20
CA ALA A 694 3.66 -18.56 26.46
C ALA A 694 4.41 -19.68 27.19
N ILE A 695 5.69 -19.86 26.89
CA ILE A 695 6.55 -20.82 27.61
C ILE A 695 7.12 -20.20 28.88
N GLY A 696 7.58 -18.97 28.83
CA GLY A 696 8.28 -18.30 29.92
C GLY A 696 7.40 -18.02 31.13
N ILE A 697 6.13 -17.65 30.94
CA ILE A 697 5.21 -17.34 32.05
C ILE A 697 4.97 -18.57 32.96
N PRO A 698 4.61 -19.77 32.45
CA PRO A 698 4.46 -20.96 33.31
C PRO A 698 5.77 -21.33 34.01
N VAL A 699 6.92 -21.25 33.36
CA VAL A 699 8.22 -21.53 33.98
C VAL A 699 8.54 -20.53 35.06
N ALA A 700 8.29 -19.23 34.83
CA ALA A 700 8.46 -18.16 35.82
C ALA A 700 7.49 -18.32 37.00
N ALA A 701 6.26 -18.75 36.75
CA ALA A 701 5.27 -19.06 37.80
C ALA A 701 5.63 -20.30 38.61
N GLY A 702 6.72 -21.00 38.30
CA GLY A 702 7.22 -22.15 39.07
C GLY A 702 6.64 -23.49 38.66
N ALA A 703 6.03 -23.63 37.46
CA ALA A 703 5.45 -24.90 36.99
C ALA A 703 6.46 -26.06 36.97
N LEU A 704 7.73 -25.80 36.74
CA LEU A 704 8.80 -26.81 36.72
C LEU A 704 9.42 -27.08 38.09
N TYR A 705 9.11 -26.25 39.08
CA TYR A 705 9.73 -26.39 40.39
C TYR A 705 9.39 -27.71 41.13
N PRO A 706 8.13 -28.20 41.15
CA PRO A 706 7.80 -29.43 41.85
C PRO A 706 8.49 -30.69 41.30
N ALA A 707 8.74 -30.71 39.96
CA ALA A 707 9.31 -31.88 39.29
C ALA A 707 10.84 -31.82 39.19
N PHE A 708 11.40 -30.60 38.97
CA PHE A 708 12.81 -30.42 38.63
C PHE A 708 13.57 -29.44 39.55
N GLY A 709 12.92 -28.78 40.49
CA GLY A 709 13.53 -27.74 41.32
C GLY A 709 13.91 -26.47 40.54
N ILE A 710 13.42 -26.30 39.30
CA ILE A 710 13.82 -25.21 38.43
C ILE A 710 12.84 -24.03 38.56
N THR A 711 13.39 -22.83 38.81
CA THR A 711 12.69 -21.57 38.76
C THR A 711 13.37 -20.62 37.76
N LEU A 712 12.61 -19.72 37.16
CA LEU A 712 13.17 -18.70 36.28
C LEU A 712 13.68 -17.53 37.10
N ASN A 713 14.99 -17.27 37.03
CA ASN A 713 15.57 -16.11 37.66
C ASN A 713 15.09 -14.82 36.98
N PRO A 714 14.65 -13.76 37.69
CA PRO A 714 14.20 -12.50 37.09
C PRO A 714 15.21 -11.84 36.16
N MET A 715 16.52 -12.02 36.39
CA MET A 715 17.59 -11.50 35.50
C MET A 715 17.61 -12.21 34.17
N ILE A 716 17.44 -13.54 34.15
CA ILE A 716 17.35 -14.32 32.91
C ILE A 716 16.08 -13.94 32.15
N ALA A 717 14.99 -13.72 32.86
CA ALA A 717 13.73 -13.23 32.28
C ALA A 717 13.93 -11.88 31.57
N ALA A 718 14.61 -10.92 32.21
CA ALA A 718 14.91 -9.61 31.66
C ALA A 718 15.82 -9.69 30.40
N ALA A 719 16.82 -10.56 30.44
CA ALA A 719 17.70 -10.79 29.30
C ALA A 719 16.95 -11.39 28.09
N ALA A 720 16.13 -12.40 28.32
CA ALA A 720 15.30 -13.05 27.29
C ALA A 720 14.32 -12.06 26.65
N MET A 721 13.67 -11.22 27.48
CA MET A 721 12.80 -10.15 27.02
C MET A 721 13.53 -9.15 26.09
N SER A 722 14.72 -8.71 26.46
CA SER A 722 15.52 -7.76 25.68
C SER A 722 15.93 -8.37 24.32
N LEU A 723 16.33 -9.65 24.33
CA LEU A 723 16.72 -10.36 23.11
C LEU A 723 15.55 -10.55 22.13
N SER A 724 14.34 -10.76 22.65
CA SER A 724 13.13 -10.90 21.83
C SER A 724 12.89 -9.68 20.92
N SER A 725 13.01 -8.46 21.46
CA SER A 725 12.87 -7.24 20.65
C SER A 725 13.90 -7.15 19.52
N VAL A 726 15.16 -7.56 19.81
CA VAL A 726 16.24 -7.61 18.81
C VAL A 726 15.92 -8.63 17.71
N CYS A 727 15.41 -9.80 18.06
CA CYS A 727 15.03 -10.83 17.09
C CYS A 727 13.92 -10.34 16.14
N VAL A 728 12.88 -9.71 16.68
CA VAL A 728 11.76 -9.17 15.87
C VAL A 728 12.24 -8.09 14.90
N VAL A 729 13.03 -7.13 15.38
CA VAL A 729 13.55 -6.05 14.50
C VAL A 729 14.51 -6.62 13.45
N SER A 730 15.41 -7.52 13.84
CA SER A 730 16.33 -8.18 12.91
C SER A 730 15.59 -8.96 11.82
N ASN A 731 14.51 -9.67 12.18
CA ASN A 731 13.67 -10.38 11.20
C ASN A 731 12.96 -9.40 10.26
N ALA A 732 12.44 -8.28 10.76
CA ALA A 732 11.83 -7.24 9.92
C ALA A 732 12.84 -6.61 8.94
N LEU A 733 14.07 -6.33 9.41
CA LEU A 733 15.13 -5.79 8.56
C LEU A 733 15.57 -6.72 7.42
N ARG A 734 15.27 -8.02 7.49
CA ARG A 734 15.50 -8.95 6.35
C ARG A 734 14.73 -8.54 5.10
N LEU A 735 13.61 -7.84 5.24
CA LEU A 735 12.86 -7.30 4.10
C LEU A 735 13.65 -6.30 3.27
N ARG A 736 14.66 -5.61 3.82
CA ARG A 736 15.58 -4.75 3.03
C ARG A 736 16.32 -5.52 1.95
N GLY A 737 16.66 -6.77 2.23
CA GLY A 737 17.30 -7.67 1.27
C GLY A 737 16.35 -8.35 0.30
N TRP A 738 15.05 -8.03 0.36
CA TRP A 738 14.08 -8.58 -0.59
C TRP A 738 14.41 -8.11 -2.00
N ARG A 739 14.37 -9.04 -2.94
CA ARG A 739 14.60 -8.77 -4.36
C ARG A 739 13.45 -9.36 -5.15
N SER A 740 12.98 -8.61 -6.14
CA SER A 740 12.06 -9.14 -7.14
C SER A 740 12.62 -10.40 -7.79
N ARG A 741 11.83 -11.44 -7.83
CA ARG A 741 12.15 -12.68 -8.55
C ARG A 741 11.53 -12.60 -9.94
N ARG A 742 11.95 -11.63 -10.75
CA ARG A 742 11.55 -11.56 -12.16
C ARG A 742 12.18 -12.78 -12.88
N LYS A 743 11.52 -13.92 -12.81
CA LYS A 743 11.87 -15.05 -13.66
C LYS A 743 11.52 -14.65 -15.10
N LYS A 744 12.46 -14.81 -16.03
CA LYS A 744 12.09 -14.87 -17.45
C LYS A 744 11.06 -16.00 -17.58
N ALA A 745 9.79 -15.63 -17.79
CA ALA A 745 8.73 -16.60 -18.02
C ALA A 745 9.06 -17.33 -19.34
N ALA A 746 8.91 -18.65 -19.33
CA ALA A 746 8.78 -19.39 -20.58
C ALA A 746 7.57 -18.86 -21.36
N ALA A 747 7.64 -18.90 -22.70
CA ALA A 747 6.57 -18.46 -23.56
C ALA A 747 5.20 -18.98 -23.09
N PRO A 748 4.13 -18.20 -23.20
CA PRO A 748 2.82 -18.58 -22.66
C PRO A 748 2.39 -19.92 -23.28
N VAL A 749 2.23 -20.93 -22.44
CA VAL A 749 1.61 -22.19 -22.86
C VAL A 749 0.14 -21.87 -23.06
N ALA A 750 -0.35 -21.99 -24.27
CA ALA A 750 -1.76 -21.88 -24.60
C ALA A 750 -2.54 -22.90 -23.78
N LYS A 751 -3.16 -22.45 -22.68
CA LYS A 751 -4.14 -23.19 -21.90
C LYS A 751 -5.52 -22.70 -22.33
N ALA A 752 -6.55 -23.48 -22.01
CA ALA A 752 -7.94 -23.35 -22.41
C ALA A 752 -8.42 -21.93 -22.71
N ALA A 753 -9.30 -21.78 -23.72
CA ALA A 753 -9.87 -20.49 -24.09
C ALA A 753 -10.43 -19.75 -22.85
N PRO A 754 -10.23 -18.42 -22.75
CA PRO A 754 -10.71 -17.64 -21.62
C PRO A 754 -12.23 -17.73 -21.50
N GLN A 755 -12.74 -17.76 -20.27
CA GLN A 755 -14.18 -17.69 -20.02
C GLN A 755 -14.65 -16.26 -20.25
N VAL A 756 -15.64 -16.07 -21.12
CA VAL A 756 -16.20 -14.76 -21.45
C VAL A 756 -17.54 -14.59 -20.72
N TYR A 757 -17.70 -13.44 -20.11
CA TYR A 757 -18.87 -13.06 -19.36
C TYR A 757 -19.47 -11.77 -19.94
N ASP A 758 -20.80 -11.63 -19.78
CA ASP A 758 -21.49 -10.41 -20.15
C ASP A 758 -21.44 -9.33 -19.04
N ARG A 759 -22.13 -8.20 -19.26
CA ARG A 759 -22.22 -7.07 -18.31
C ARG A 759 -22.77 -7.43 -16.93
N THR A 760 -23.43 -8.57 -16.79
CA THR A 760 -24.07 -9.03 -15.55
C THR A 760 -23.21 -10.04 -14.80
N GLY A 761 -22.05 -10.41 -15.35
CA GLY A 761 -21.17 -11.42 -14.76
C GLY A 761 -21.62 -12.85 -15.04
N THR A 762 -22.58 -13.06 -15.94
CA THR A 762 -23.09 -14.39 -16.30
C THR A 762 -22.22 -15.03 -17.39
N SER A 763 -21.86 -16.31 -17.24
CA SER A 763 -21.04 -17.06 -18.23
C SER A 763 -21.76 -17.12 -19.57
N SER A 764 -21.06 -16.78 -20.66
CA SER A 764 -21.63 -16.84 -22.00
C SER A 764 -22.02 -18.24 -22.46
N LYS A 765 -21.49 -19.30 -21.83
CA LYS A 765 -21.96 -20.68 -22.05
C LYS A 765 -23.32 -20.94 -21.41
N GLU A 766 -23.61 -20.27 -20.31
CA GLU A 766 -24.97 -20.39 -19.68
C GLU A 766 -26.02 -19.54 -20.41
N ALA A 767 -25.61 -18.45 -21.07
CA ALA A 767 -26.49 -17.59 -21.84
C ALA A 767 -26.87 -18.21 -23.20
N ASP A 768 -26.02 -19.02 -23.81
CA ASP A 768 -26.30 -19.75 -25.06
C ASP A 768 -27.15 -21.02 -24.83
N ASP A 769 -27.16 -21.53 -23.58
CA ASP A 769 -27.96 -22.72 -23.19
C ASP A 769 -29.30 -22.36 -22.49
N MET A 770 -29.60 -21.07 -22.34
CA MET A 770 -30.90 -20.60 -21.84
C MET A 770 -31.91 -20.51 -23.00
N ASP A 771 -33.00 -21.22 -22.86
CA ASP A 771 -34.15 -21.17 -23.80
C ASP A 771 -34.56 -19.71 -24.03
N LYS A 772 -34.36 -19.23 -25.26
CA LYS A 772 -34.86 -17.93 -25.70
C LYS A 772 -36.22 -18.13 -26.34
N LYS A 773 -37.27 -17.47 -25.80
CA LYS A 773 -38.60 -17.50 -26.32
C LYS A 773 -39.02 -16.11 -26.76
N THR A 774 -39.66 -16.02 -27.91
CA THR A 774 -40.22 -14.77 -28.43
C THR A 774 -41.75 -14.79 -28.28
N ILE A 775 -42.27 -13.83 -27.50
CA ILE A 775 -43.70 -13.67 -27.25
C ILE A 775 -44.23 -12.53 -28.12
N THR A 776 -45.21 -12.79 -28.93
CA THR A 776 -45.93 -11.75 -29.70
C THR A 776 -47.10 -11.23 -28.87
N ILE A 777 -47.11 -9.94 -28.58
CA ILE A 777 -48.04 -9.30 -27.65
C ILE A 777 -48.88 -8.24 -28.38
N LYS A 778 -50.19 -8.28 -28.24
CA LYS A 778 -51.12 -7.29 -28.74
C LYS A 778 -51.61 -6.38 -27.61
N GLY A 779 -51.83 -5.09 -27.94
CA GLY A 779 -52.40 -4.12 -27.03
C GLY A 779 -51.41 -3.15 -26.39
N MET A 780 -50.13 -3.26 -26.68
CA MET A 780 -49.10 -2.27 -26.25
C MET A 780 -49.18 -1.05 -27.15
N MET A 781 -49.33 0.14 -26.59
CA MET A 781 -49.46 1.40 -27.34
C MET A 781 -48.45 2.49 -26.93
N CYS A 782 -47.73 2.28 -25.87
CA CYS A 782 -46.78 3.29 -25.36
C CYS A 782 -45.64 2.66 -24.52
N ALA A 783 -44.61 3.44 -24.22
CA ALA A 783 -43.47 3.00 -23.41
C ALA A 783 -43.85 2.55 -21.99
N HIS A 784 -44.99 3.05 -21.44
CA HIS A 784 -45.48 2.58 -20.13
C HIS A 784 -45.99 1.14 -20.20
N CYS A 785 -46.61 0.77 -21.34
CA CYS A 785 -47.05 -0.61 -21.59
C CYS A 785 -45.87 -1.58 -21.66
N VAL A 786 -44.76 -1.18 -22.31
CA VAL A 786 -43.49 -1.93 -22.37
C VAL A 786 -42.97 -2.22 -20.95
N SER A 787 -42.81 -1.17 -20.13
CA SER A 787 -42.35 -1.32 -18.75
C SER A 787 -43.24 -2.17 -17.87
N HIS A 788 -44.54 -2.21 -18.16
CA HIS A 788 -45.52 -3.02 -17.41
C HIS A 788 -45.39 -4.49 -17.76
N VAL A 789 -45.22 -4.82 -19.05
CA VAL A 789 -44.97 -6.17 -19.52
C VAL A 789 -43.61 -6.68 -19.07
N GLU A 790 -42.55 -5.86 -19.17
CA GLU A 790 -41.22 -6.23 -18.68
C GLU A 790 -41.26 -6.59 -17.19
N LYS A 791 -41.91 -5.80 -16.36
CA LYS A 791 -42.05 -6.07 -14.93
C LYS A 791 -42.81 -7.38 -14.64
N ALA A 792 -43.87 -7.64 -15.40
CA ALA A 792 -44.68 -8.84 -15.24
C ALA A 792 -43.89 -10.09 -15.59
N LEU A 793 -43.09 -10.05 -16.66
CA LEU A 793 -42.23 -11.16 -17.08
C LEU A 793 -41.02 -11.33 -16.15
N THR A 794 -40.39 -10.24 -15.71
CA THR A 794 -39.25 -10.26 -14.77
C THR A 794 -39.67 -10.83 -13.39
N ALA A 795 -40.94 -10.66 -12.98
CA ALA A 795 -41.46 -11.24 -11.75
C ALA A 795 -41.48 -12.78 -11.75
N LEU A 796 -41.39 -13.41 -12.93
CA LEU A 796 -41.22 -14.86 -13.10
C LEU A 796 -39.76 -15.33 -13.01
N GLY A 797 -38.82 -14.43 -12.75
CA GLY A 797 -37.37 -14.74 -12.67
C GLY A 797 -36.70 -14.89 -14.03
N VAL A 798 -37.30 -14.41 -15.12
CA VAL A 798 -36.74 -14.39 -16.48
C VAL A 798 -36.36 -12.98 -16.89
N GLN A 799 -35.37 -12.85 -17.78
CA GLN A 799 -35.08 -11.57 -18.43
C GLN A 799 -36.02 -11.38 -19.62
N ALA A 800 -36.59 -10.20 -19.75
CA ALA A 800 -37.48 -9.85 -20.86
C ALA A 800 -37.04 -8.54 -21.47
N ASP A 801 -36.89 -8.52 -22.79
CA ASP A 801 -36.64 -7.33 -23.61
C ASP A 801 -37.86 -7.12 -24.51
N VAL A 802 -38.59 -6.03 -24.31
CA VAL A 802 -39.89 -5.79 -24.98
C VAL A 802 -39.78 -4.65 -25.97
N ASP A 803 -39.97 -4.95 -27.24
CA ASP A 803 -39.98 -3.97 -28.31
C ASP A 803 -41.42 -3.56 -28.69
N LEU A 804 -41.68 -2.25 -28.52
CA LEU A 804 -42.99 -1.68 -28.86
C LEU A 804 -43.26 -1.65 -30.37
N ALA A 805 -42.22 -1.48 -31.19
CA ALA A 805 -42.38 -1.30 -32.65
C ALA A 805 -42.81 -2.63 -33.32
N SER A 806 -42.23 -3.73 -32.88
CA SER A 806 -42.58 -5.06 -33.39
C SER A 806 -43.72 -5.73 -32.60
N GLY A 807 -44.07 -5.20 -31.41
CA GLY A 807 -45.03 -5.83 -30.52
C GLY A 807 -44.57 -7.18 -29.94
N THR A 808 -43.26 -7.35 -29.78
CA THR A 808 -42.68 -8.62 -29.32
C THR A 808 -41.90 -8.44 -28.02
N ALA A 809 -41.88 -9.50 -27.19
CA ALA A 809 -40.99 -9.62 -26.03
C ALA A 809 -40.10 -10.83 -26.23
N VAL A 810 -38.79 -10.62 -26.16
CA VAL A 810 -37.77 -11.69 -26.14
C VAL A 810 -37.48 -12.02 -24.69
N VAL A 811 -37.81 -13.24 -24.28
CA VAL A 811 -37.64 -13.74 -22.92
C VAL A 811 -36.50 -14.73 -22.88
N THR A 812 -35.57 -14.52 -21.97
CA THR A 812 -34.41 -15.41 -21.77
C THR A 812 -34.49 -15.98 -20.35
N GLY A 813 -34.58 -17.29 -20.23
CA GLY A 813 -34.68 -17.99 -18.94
C GLY A 813 -35.65 -19.18 -18.99
N LYS A 814 -35.64 -20.00 -17.95
CA LYS A 814 -36.50 -21.16 -17.82
C LYS A 814 -37.85 -20.73 -17.26
N ALA A 815 -38.83 -20.53 -18.14
CA ALA A 815 -40.22 -20.37 -17.76
C ALA A 815 -41.12 -21.16 -18.70
N ASP A 816 -42.18 -21.72 -18.14
CA ASP A 816 -43.19 -22.44 -18.90
C ASP A 816 -44.06 -21.47 -19.71
N ASP A 817 -44.43 -21.87 -20.93
CA ASP A 817 -45.23 -21.05 -21.85
C ASP A 817 -46.57 -20.60 -21.22
N GLU A 818 -47.15 -21.46 -20.37
CA GLU A 818 -48.39 -21.15 -19.66
C GLU A 818 -48.19 -20.05 -18.61
N ALA A 819 -47.05 -20.06 -17.90
CA ALA A 819 -46.68 -19.04 -16.93
C ALA A 819 -46.38 -17.68 -17.61
N LEU A 820 -45.65 -17.69 -18.74
CA LEU A 820 -45.37 -16.51 -19.55
C LEU A 820 -46.67 -15.89 -20.11
N ARG A 821 -47.55 -16.71 -20.68
CA ARG A 821 -48.84 -16.29 -21.18
C ARG A 821 -49.72 -15.67 -20.08
N LYS A 822 -49.74 -16.30 -18.92
CA LYS A 822 -50.52 -15.81 -17.78
C LYS A 822 -49.97 -14.47 -17.27
N ALA A 823 -48.65 -14.29 -17.12
CA ALA A 823 -48.07 -13.04 -16.64
C ALA A 823 -48.39 -11.86 -17.56
N VAL A 824 -48.30 -12.04 -18.88
CA VAL A 824 -48.65 -10.99 -19.85
C VAL A 824 -50.16 -10.71 -19.85
N THR A 825 -50.98 -11.73 -19.71
CA THR A 825 -52.44 -11.58 -19.66
C THR A 825 -52.91 -10.90 -18.35
N ASP A 826 -52.32 -11.26 -17.22
CA ASP A 826 -52.58 -10.61 -15.93
C ASP A 826 -52.12 -9.15 -15.91
N ALA A 827 -51.10 -8.80 -16.72
CA ALA A 827 -50.70 -7.43 -16.98
C ALA A 827 -51.63 -6.64 -17.92
N GLY A 828 -52.70 -7.29 -18.44
CA GLY A 828 -53.75 -6.66 -19.25
C GLY A 828 -53.49 -6.63 -20.77
N TYR A 829 -52.59 -7.50 -21.27
CA TYR A 829 -52.22 -7.60 -22.68
C TYR A 829 -52.55 -8.99 -23.25
N GLU A 830 -52.77 -9.09 -24.56
CA GLU A 830 -53.10 -10.34 -25.26
C GLU A 830 -51.82 -10.97 -25.85
N VAL A 831 -51.55 -12.23 -25.51
CA VAL A 831 -50.46 -13.03 -26.11
C VAL A 831 -50.99 -13.73 -27.37
N VAL A 832 -50.39 -13.37 -28.52
CA VAL A 832 -50.77 -13.96 -29.82
C VAL A 832 -50.04 -15.27 -30.06
N ASP A 833 -48.73 -15.30 -29.84
CA ASP A 833 -47.91 -16.49 -30.09
C ASP A 833 -46.68 -16.48 -29.17
N ILE A 834 -46.15 -17.69 -28.83
CA ILE A 834 -44.89 -17.88 -28.10
C ILE A 834 -44.06 -18.86 -28.91
N LYS A 835 -42.90 -18.43 -29.36
CA LYS A 835 -41.94 -19.22 -30.15
C LYS A 835 -40.62 -19.39 -29.47
#